data_6fa6553c4713f07a1e4efd6223e6fb50
#
_entry.id   6fa6553c4713f07a1e4efd6223e6fb50
#
_cell.length_a   1.000
_cell.length_b   1.000
_cell.length_c   1.000
_cell.angle_alpha   90.00
_cell.angle_beta   90.00
_cell.angle_gamma   90.00
#
_symmetry.space_group_name_H-M   'P 1'
#
loop_
_entity.id
_entity.type
_entity.pdbx_description
1 polymer ?
#
loop_
_entity_poly.entity_id
_entity_poly.type
_entity_poly.pdbx_seq_one_letter_code
_entity_poly.pdbx_strand_id
1 'polypeptide(L)'
;MSEQPTSDAAAAPAPIRFSLLDRWFRPVKVPREAGHELSDLARRGSIVFVMRSARLLSFLYLAWLLRQLRLPPLRTALGLHGLVPWLARVRAEAADLEAAVGQGEVSLVFLRRGNAPDPFTLLAGLQRRLDRPIFLVPALLFWTRRPQKLKPTLAEILFGTPDQPSRLANAIGFLVNHRHAVLRLGRSSDLAAFQAERPAEPDAVLGRKARGALHHHLARQVRSVVGPPLKTAARTREHVLRDKALRQALAAEAARTSRPLAELDREAQRAVREIASRYSPAFIELVRPVLAWLFGRLYDAVDVDEEGLARVKRAAADAPIVLCPSHKSYIDFLVVSWVLYEQGMTPPHIAAGINLSFWPFGAIARWGGAFFIRRTMKGDRVYTAALRAYVKQLLRERFPQEFYLEGGRSRSGKLLFPKTGLVSMEVDAWLEDAAEDVLFVPVAIDYERLMEGRSYARELAGGEKTKEDFRGLLRARKVLGRRYGRLTVQFEEPISLRTFAAERLGEQPRTPAVEGAPAAEPARASLAAAGGADARRSLVQALANRIAYGINRATTVTPAGLLATALLAHVRRGLGAEEVARRVELLRYVAADRGARFARGLAGASSDPRLPGPLADAAARFEQEGLVRVERAAGESIYQAVEERRTQLDYHKNAVLHRYVPLALVASAIRASGSGASASEVKERTRWLSRLFKLEFMYRVGASFDELFAETATFLERLGAVEGLRAGRERETLDFLADLLRPYLEAYRFTAEALAAHPDSSVDRRALVKAALERGRASWAAGRILMRESVSKVTVENAAEWLEQQASTGATDAAVPPLSPGWREQQLPEILRELARHLAS
;
A
#
# COMPACT_ATOMS: atom_id res chain seq x y z
N MET A 1 3.84 -70.42 47.54
CA MET A 1 3.46 -69.07 47.73
C MET A 1 4.28 -68.24 46.71
N SER A 2 3.71 -67.92 45.57
CA SER A 2 4.35 -67.25 44.45
C SER A 2 3.76 -65.87 44.37
N GLU A 3 4.58 -64.90 44.62
CA GLU A 3 4.25 -63.49 44.41
C GLU A 3 4.21 -63.18 42.91
N GLN A 4 3.10 -62.66 42.44
CA GLN A 4 2.96 -62.04 41.11
C GLN A 4 3.51 -60.63 41.16
N PRO A 5 4.30 -60.19 40.16
CA PRO A 5 4.68 -58.76 40.02
C PRO A 5 3.57 -58.01 39.29
N THR A 6 3.00 -57.02 39.93
CA THR A 6 2.15 -56.03 39.34
C THR A 6 3.02 -55.07 38.50
N SER A 7 2.99 -55.24 37.16
CA SER A 7 3.59 -54.35 36.22
C SER A 7 2.47 -53.65 35.42
N ASP A 8 2.04 -52.51 35.93
CA ASP A 8 1.25 -51.56 35.13
C ASP A 8 2.14 -50.30 34.85
N ALA A 9 3.18 -50.53 34.07
CA ALA A 9 3.88 -49.44 33.41
C ALA A 9 3.10 -49.10 32.15
N ALA A 10 2.28 -48.05 32.24
CA ALA A 10 1.55 -47.51 31.11
C ALA A 10 2.55 -47.22 29.97
N ALA A 11 2.50 -48.06 28.95
CA ALA A 11 3.34 -47.94 27.76
C ALA A 11 3.18 -46.59 27.12
N ALA A 12 4.26 -45.87 26.95
CA ALA A 12 4.30 -44.59 26.27
C ALA A 12 3.65 -44.73 24.87
N PRO A 13 2.72 -43.84 24.49
CA PRO A 13 2.03 -43.96 23.21
C PRO A 13 3.00 -43.87 22.03
N ALA A 14 2.87 -44.79 21.08
CA ALA A 14 3.71 -44.84 19.89
C ALA A 14 3.68 -43.50 19.10
N PRO A 15 4.80 -43.06 18.55
CA PRO A 15 4.87 -41.78 17.82
C PRO A 15 3.98 -41.80 16.58
N ILE A 16 3.27 -40.69 16.33
CA ILE A 16 2.42 -40.51 15.15
C ILE A 16 3.30 -40.63 13.88
N ARG A 17 2.93 -41.52 12.96
CA ARG A 17 3.66 -41.69 11.68
C ARG A 17 3.17 -40.63 10.69
N PHE A 18 3.96 -39.56 10.49
CA PHE A 18 3.62 -38.43 9.59
C PHE A 18 4.04 -38.66 8.13
N SER A 19 4.74 -39.74 7.78
CA SER A 19 5.30 -39.95 6.45
C SER A 19 4.28 -39.78 5.30
N LEU A 20 3.04 -40.20 5.50
CA LEU A 20 1.96 -40.05 4.51
C LEU A 20 1.39 -38.64 4.46
N LEU A 21 1.44 -37.87 5.56
CA LEU A 21 0.89 -36.54 5.69
C LEU A 21 1.91 -35.44 5.36
N ASP A 22 3.20 -35.76 5.36
CA ASP A 22 4.31 -34.81 5.16
C ASP A 22 4.17 -34.04 3.83
N ARG A 23 3.85 -34.73 2.74
CA ARG A 23 3.64 -34.15 1.41
C ARG A 23 2.51 -33.12 1.39
N TRP A 24 1.50 -33.29 2.24
CA TRP A 24 0.30 -32.46 2.31
C TRP A 24 0.43 -31.30 3.29
N PHE A 25 1.23 -31.44 4.35
CA PHE A 25 1.42 -30.45 5.39
C PHE A 25 2.54 -29.45 5.08
N ARG A 26 3.59 -29.88 4.40
CA ARG A 26 4.74 -29.06 4.04
C ARG A 26 4.41 -27.76 3.27
N PRO A 27 3.42 -27.72 2.35
CA PRO A 27 3.07 -26.50 1.64
C PRO A 27 2.28 -25.47 2.44
N VAL A 28 1.82 -25.79 3.67
CA VAL A 28 1.04 -24.84 4.50
C VAL A 28 1.92 -23.68 4.91
N LYS A 29 1.44 -22.46 4.65
CA LYS A 29 2.20 -21.24 4.99
C LYS A 29 2.19 -21.00 6.49
N VAL A 30 3.37 -20.93 7.08
CA VAL A 30 3.62 -20.63 8.49
C VAL A 30 4.38 -19.30 8.57
N PRO A 31 4.07 -18.40 9.53
CA PRO A 31 4.87 -17.18 9.74
C PRO A 31 6.34 -17.53 10.03
N ARG A 32 7.29 -16.81 9.42
CA ARG A 32 8.74 -17.08 9.57
C ARG A 32 9.22 -16.96 11.02
N GLU A 33 8.63 -16.01 11.76
CA GLU A 33 8.97 -15.74 13.16
C GLU A 33 8.38 -16.76 14.15
N ALA A 34 7.37 -17.52 13.72
CA ALA A 34 6.64 -18.44 14.60
C ALA A 34 7.52 -19.50 15.26
N GLY A 35 8.56 -19.99 14.57
CA GLY A 35 9.50 -20.97 15.13
C GLY A 35 10.31 -20.40 16.27
N HIS A 36 10.83 -19.20 16.14
CA HIS A 36 11.62 -18.51 17.19
C HIS A 36 10.73 -18.16 18.37
N GLU A 37 9.55 -17.59 18.14
CA GLU A 37 8.59 -17.21 19.17
C GLU A 37 8.15 -18.43 19.99
N LEU A 38 7.73 -19.52 19.34
CA LEU A 38 7.34 -20.75 20.04
C LEU A 38 8.50 -21.38 20.79
N SER A 39 9.73 -21.34 20.27
CA SER A 39 10.91 -21.87 20.94
C SER A 39 11.26 -21.05 22.20
N ASP A 40 11.09 -19.74 22.15
CA ASP A 40 11.28 -18.88 23.32
C ASP A 40 10.23 -19.15 24.41
N LEU A 41 8.94 -19.21 24.01
CA LEU A 41 7.86 -19.54 24.96
C LEU A 41 8.05 -20.92 25.62
N ALA A 42 8.48 -21.93 24.84
CA ALA A 42 8.72 -23.29 25.37
C ALA A 42 9.84 -23.34 26.41
N ARG A 43 10.85 -22.46 26.30
CA ARG A 43 11.92 -22.34 27.32
C ARG A 43 11.43 -21.67 28.61
N ARG A 44 10.50 -20.73 28.47
CA ARG A 44 10.02 -19.92 29.59
C ARG A 44 8.86 -20.56 30.36
N GLY A 45 8.05 -21.40 29.72
CA GLY A 45 6.87 -21.96 30.36
C GLY A 45 6.19 -23.07 29.56
N SER A 46 4.96 -23.39 29.93
CA SER A 46 4.14 -24.39 29.25
C SER A 46 3.28 -23.77 28.19
N ILE A 47 3.28 -24.33 26.97
CA ILE A 47 2.50 -23.79 25.85
C ILE A 47 1.15 -24.52 25.78
N VAL A 48 0.06 -23.75 25.77
CA VAL A 48 -1.28 -24.26 25.53
C VAL A 48 -1.86 -23.56 24.31
N PHE A 49 -1.96 -24.29 23.19
CA PHE A 49 -2.64 -23.79 22.00
C PHE A 49 -4.14 -23.66 22.23
N VAL A 50 -4.72 -22.56 21.76
CA VAL A 50 -6.18 -22.31 21.86
C VAL A 50 -6.77 -22.22 20.48
N MET A 51 -7.71 -23.12 20.14
CA MET A 51 -8.44 -23.10 18.87
C MET A 51 -9.95 -22.95 19.07
N ARG A 52 -10.68 -22.49 18.02
CA ARG A 52 -12.14 -22.26 18.12
C ARG A 52 -12.96 -23.54 18.27
N SER A 53 -12.56 -24.62 17.59
CA SER A 53 -13.33 -25.88 17.51
C SER A 53 -12.40 -27.09 17.43
N ALA A 54 -12.85 -28.19 18.01
CA ALA A 54 -12.14 -29.46 18.02
C ALA A 54 -12.13 -30.11 16.62
N ARG A 55 -10.93 -30.25 16.01
CA ARG A 55 -10.72 -30.85 14.69
C ARG A 55 -9.44 -31.68 14.69
N LEU A 56 -9.61 -32.97 14.33
CA LEU A 56 -8.49 -33.92 14.26
C LEU A 56 -7.38 -33.44 13.31
N LEU A 57 -7.75 -32.90 12.13
CA LEU A 57 -6.78 -32.42 11.14
C LEU A 57 -5.93 -31.25 11.65
N SER A 58 -6.53 -30.35 12.44
CA SER A 58 -5.80 -29.24 13.06
C SER A 58 -4.83 -29.72 14.15
N PHE A 59 -5.22 -30.73 14.93
CA PHE A 59 -4.35 -31.39 15.89
C PHE A 59 -3.16 -32.06 15.19
N LEU A 60 -3.42 -32.86 14.15
CA LEU A 60 -2.37 -33.55 13.38
C LEU A 60 -1.39 -32.56 12.74
N TYR A 61 -1.89 -31.46 12.21
CA TYR A 61 -1.02 -30.43 11.64
C TYR A 61 -0.14 -29.74 12.68
N LEU A 62 -0.71 -29.35 13.83
CA LEU A 62 0.08 -28.73 14.92
C LEU A 62 1.11 -29.71 15.48
N ALA A 63 0.75 -30.98 15.68
CA ALA A 63 1.69 -32.02 16.12
C ALA A 63 2.83 -32.24 15.12
N TRP A 64 2.54 -32.21 13.81
CA TRP A 64 3.53 -32.25 12.74
C TRP A 64 4.45 -31.01 12.77
N LEU A 65 3.89 -29.82 12.91
CA LEU A 65 4.63 -28.56 12.93
C LEU A 65 5.61 -28.51 14.10
N LEU A 66 5.17 -28.85 15.31
CA LEU A 66 6.04 -28.87 16.50
C LEU A 66 7.20 -29.82 16.32
N ARG A 67 6.99 -30.98 15.70
CA ARG A 67 8.08 -31.92 15.35
C ARG A 67 9.09 -31.29 14.37
N GLN A 68 8.60 -30.56 13.34
CA GLN A 68 9.51 -29.87 12.39
C GLN A 68 10.32 -28.77 13.08
N LEU A 69 9.74 -28.11 14.07
CA LEU A 69 10.38 -27.05 14.87
C LEU A 69 11.24 -27.61 16.03
N ARG A 70 11.29 -28.93 16.21
CA ARG A 70 12.00 -29.63 17.31
C ARG A 70 11.52 -29.17 18.69
N LEU A 71 10.22 -28.85 18.81
CA LEU A 71 9.56 -28.45 20.06
C LEU A 71 8.96 -29.69 20.78
N PRO A 72 8.57 -29.54 22.08
CA PRO A 72 7.90 -30.61 22.81
C PRO A 72 6.65 -31.13 22.08
N PRO A 73 6.39 -32.45 22.09
CA PRO A 73 5.32 -33.04 21.30
C PRO A 73 3.92 -32.63 21.80
N LEU A 74 2.99 -32.42 20.89
CA LEU A 74 1.58 -32.23 21.19
C LEU A 74 0.90 -33.62 21.33
N ARG A 75 0.59 -34.03 22.54
CA ARG A 75 -0.07 -35.31 22.82
C ARG A 75 -1.43 -35.15 23.47
N THR A 76 -1.71 -33.99 24.04
CA THR A 76 -2.93 -33.69 24.80
C THR A 76 -3.81 -32.68 24.07
N ALA A 77 -5.08 -33.03 23.90
CA ALA A 77 -6.10 -32.17 23.32
C ALA A 77 -7.46 -32.39 24.00
N LEU A 78 -7.77 -31.54 24.99
CA LEU A 78 -8.99 -31.70 25.80
C LEU A 78 -10.26 -31.59 24.94
N GLY A 79 -11.12 -32.63 25.02
CA GLY A 79 -12.39 -32.70 24.28
C GLY A 79 -12.25 -33.13 22.81
N LEU A 80 -11.07 -33.56 22.37
CA LEU A 80 -10.90 -34.19 21.06
C LEU A 80 -11.03 -35.70 21.16
N HIS A 81 -12.23 -36.24 20.98
CA HIS A 81 -12.46 -37.67 20.95
C HIS A 81 -12.14 -38.24 19.57
N GLY A 82 -11.22 -39.21 19.52
CA GLY A 82 -10.68 -39.76 18.29
C GLY A 82 -11.68 -40.62 17.52
N LEU A 83 -11.85 -40.41 16.23
CA LEU A 83 -12.58 -41.27 15.30
C LEU A 83 -11.74 -42.43 14.76
N VAL A 84 -10.41 -42.39 15.00
CA VAL A 84 -9.47 -43.39 14.46
C VAL A 84 -8.40 -43.66 15.53
N PRO A 85 -8.66 -44.62 16.43
CA PRO A 85 -7.76 -44.95 17.56
C PRO A 85 -6.35 -45.32 17.17
N TRP A 86 -6.12 -45.76 15.93
CA TRP A 86 -4.79 -46.19 15.44
C TRP A 86 -3.92 -45.05 14.88
N LEU A 87 -4.56 -43.91 14.49
CA LEU A 87 -3.81 -42.78 13.89
C LEU A 87 -3.26 -41.80 14.92
N ALA A 88 -3.90 -41.63 16.06
CA ALA A 88 -3.42 -40.77 17.15
C ALA A 88 -4.10 -41.19 18.46
N ARG A 89 -3.36 -41.74 19.38
CA ARG A 89 -3.78 -41.85 20.80
C ARG A 89 -3.67 -40.45 21.40
N VAL A 90 -4.74 -39.67 21.29
CA VAL A 90 -4.84 -38.34 21.86
C VAL A 90 -5.34 -38.47 23.28
N ARG A 91 -4.62 -37.91 24.23
CA ARG A 91 -5.08 -37.75 25.61
C ARG A 91 -6.13 -36.65 25.65
N ALA A 92 -7.36 -36.95 26.06
CA ALA A 92 -8.50 -36.05 25.90
C ALA A 92 -9.21 -35.69 27.19
N GLU A 93 -8.71 -36.16 28.34
CA GLU A 93 -9.31 -35.95 29.66
C GLU A 93 -8.70 -34.75 30.42
N ALA A 94 -9.38 -34.28 31.45
CA ALA A 94 -8.96 -33.15 32.26
C ALA A 94 -7.64 -33.46 33.04
N ALA A 95 -7.51 -34.67 33.59
CA ALA A 95 -6.33 -35.13 34.29
C ALA A 95 -5.10 -35.20 33.34
N ASP A 96 -5.31 -35.59 32.09
CA ASP A 96 -4.24 -35.59 31.09
C ASP A 96 -3.72 -34.16 30.78
N LEU A 97 -4.63 -33.17 30.76
CA LEU A 97 -4.25 -31.75 30.54
C LEU A 97 -3.41 -31.25 31.71
N GLU A 98 -3.82 -31.54 32.98
CA GLU A 98 -3.11 -31.14 34.16
C GLU A 98 -1.70 -31.78 34.21
N ALA A 99 -1.59 -33.08 33.93
CA ALA A 99 -0.31 -33.79 33.88
C ALA A 99 0.61 -33.24 32.79
N ALA A 100 0.11 -33.03 31.55
CA ALA A 100 0.90 -32.52 30.44
C ALA A 100 1.43 -31.09 30.68
N VAL A 101 0.60 -30.22 31.18
CA VAL A 101 0.97 -28.82 31.48
C VAL A 101 1.96 -28.81 32.64
N GLY A 102 1.76 -29.61 33.66
CA GLY A 102 2.70 -29.75 34.81
C GLY A 102 4.09 -30.24 34.39
N GLN A 103 4.16 -31.14 33.38
CA GLN A 103 5.41 -31.66 32.83
C GLN A 103 6.03 -30.72 31.75
N GLY A 104 5.40 -29.62 31.41
CA GLY A 104 5.87 -28.70 30.38
C GLY A 104 5.64 -29.19 28.94
N GLU A 105 4.80 -30.21 28.75
CA GLU A 105 4.36 -30.64 27.40
C GLU A 105 3.43 -29.62 26.78
N VAL A 106 3.42 -29.57 25.43
CA VAL A 106 2.51 -28.71 24.68
C VAL A 106 1.12 -29.35 24.65
N SER A 107 0.09 -28.54 24.94
CA SER A 107 -1.30 -28.96 24.99
C SER A 107 -2.20 -28.14 24.06
N LEU A 108 -3.39 -28.65 23.71
CA LEU A 108 -4.38 -28.00 22.87
C LEU A 108 -5.74 -27.97 23.56
N VAL A 109 -6.35 -26.79 23.61
CA VAL A 109 -7.69 -26.60 24.15
C VAL A 109 -8.61 -25.88 23.15
N PHE A 110 -9.94 -25.97 23.35
CA PHE A 110 -10.91 -25.41 22.45
C PHE A 110 -11.85 -24.41 23.15
N LEU A 111 -12.17 -23.29 22.45
CA LEU A 111 -13.11 -22.29 22.98
C LEU A 111 -14.56 -22.79 23.03
N ARG A 112 -14.96 -23.62 22.06
CA ARG A 112 -16.29 -24.21 22.03
C ARG A 112 -16.30 -25.51 22.80
N ARG A 113 -17.23 -25.58 23.75
CA ARG A 113 -17.45 -26.76 24.57
C ARG A 113 -18.21 -27.84 23.80
N GLY A 114 -17.77 -29.11 23.94
CA GLY A 114 -18.63 -30.25 24.00
C GLY A 114 -19.14 -30.45 25.44
N ASN A 115 -19.31 -31.67 25.88
CA ASN A 115 -19.67 -32.01 27.27
C ASN A 115 -18.46 -32.04 28.24
N ALA A 116 -17.30 -31.51 27.84
CA ALA A 116 -16.08 -31.52 28.63
C ALA A 116 -16.06 -30.38 29.68
N PRO A 117 -15.31 -30.53 30.80
CA PRO A 117 -15.05 -29.46 31.78
C PRO A 117 -14.45 -28.22 31.12
N ASP A 118 -14.60 -27.06 31.75
CA ASP A 118 -14.03 -25.81 31.22
C ASP A 118 -12.52 -25.80 31.31
N PRO A 119 -11.76 -25.90 30.19
CA PRO A 119 -10.31 -25.98 30.24
C PRO A 119 -9.68 -24.73 30.83
N PHE A 120 -10.32 -23.56 30.68
CA PHE A 120 -9.76 -22.30 31.17
C PHE A 120 -9.87 -22.15 32.69
N THR A 121 -10.92 -22.72 33.29
CA THR A 121 -11.03 -22.81 34.76
C THR A 121 -9.98 -23.77 35.31
N LEU A 122 -9.76 -24.93 34.67
CA LEU A 122 -8.71 -25.86 35.03
C LEU A 122 -7.31 -25.25 34.94
N LEU A 123 -6.99 -24.56 33.82
CA LEU A 123 -5.71 -23.91 33.60
C LEU A 123 -5.47 -22.76 34.58
N ALA A 124 -6.53 -22.00 34.97
CA ALA A 124 -6.43 -20.97 36.02
C ALA A 124 -6.04 -21.57 37.41
N GLY A 125 -6.73 -22.65 37.79
CA GLY A 125 -6.41 -23.36 39.04
C GLY A 125 -5.02 -24.00 39.03
N LEU A 126 -4.60 -24.55 37.87
CA LEU A 126 -3.27 -25.14 37.69
C LEU A 126 -2.16 -24.08 37.75
N GLN A 127 -2.36 -22.90 37.15
CA GLN A 127 -1.38 -21.79 37.21
C GLN A 127 -1.09 -21.35 38.65
N ARG A 128 -2.07 -21.40 39.57
CA ARG A 128 -1.84 -21.06 40.97
C ARG A 128 -0.95 -22.06 41.69
N ARG A 129 -0.84 -23.30 41.17
CA ARG A 129 -0.06 -24.38 41.70
C ARG A 129 1.31 -24.53 41.06
N LEU A 130 1.55 -23.85 39.94
CA LEU A 130 2.79 -23.96 39.18
C LEU A 130 3.62 -22.66 39.30
N ASP A 131 4.91 -22.81 39.52
CA ASP A 131 5.87 -21.71 39.54
C ASP A 131 6.23 -21.20 38.16
N ARG A 132 5.98 -21.99 37.13
CA ARG A 132 6.25 -21.64 35.74
C ARG A 132 5.00 -21.11 35.01
N PRO A 133 5.14 -20.10 34.13
CA PRO A 133 4.00 -19.52 33.45
C PRO A 133 3.37 -20.46 32.40
N ILE A 134 2.04 -20.41 32.29
CA ILE A 134 1.26 -21.04 31.20
C ILE A 134 1.00 -20.00 30.11
N PHE A 135 1.51 -20.24 28.91
CA PHE A 135 1.30 -19.36 27.76
C PHE A 135 0.13 -19.87 26.90
N LEU A 136 -0.94 -19.07 26.82
CA LEU A 136 -2.08 -19.35 25.97
C LEU A 136 -1.79 -18.78 24.56
N VAL A 137 -1.62 -19.67 23.57
CA VAL A 137 -1.27 -19.28 22.19
C VAL A 137 -2.48 -19.51 21.28
N PRO A 138 -3.19 -18.43 20.85
CA PRO A 138 -4.29 -18.57 19.91
C PRO A 138 -3.79 -19.09 18.57
N ALA A 139 -4.41 -20.15 18.04
CA ALA A 139 -4.03 -20.76 16.76
C ALA A 139 -5.24 -20.91 15.85
N LEU A 140 -5.07 -20.49 14.59
CA LEU A 140 -6.07 -20.59 13.54
C LEU A 140 -5.48 -21.26 12.31
N LEU A 141 -6.12 -22.33 11.86
CA LEU A 141 -5.72 -23.05 10.65
C LEU A 141 -6.87 -22.96 9.63
N PHE A 142 -6.58 -22.33 8.50
CA PHE A 142 -7.53 -22.12 7.42
C PHE A 142 -7.16 -22.99 6.22
N TRP A 143 -8.10 -23.86 5.81
CA TRP A 143 -8.02 -24.62 4.56
C TRP A 143 -8.75 -23.92 3.41
N THR A 144 -9.69 -23.04 3.74
CA THR A 144 -10.46 -22.22 2.79
C THR A 144 -10.52 -20.80 3.32
N ARG A 145 -10.56 -19.82 2.42
CA ARG A 145 -10.56 -18.38 2.74
C ARG A 145 -11.88 -17.69 2.39
N ARG A 146 -12.97 -18.46 2.35
CA ARG A 146 -14.29 -17.90 2.00
C ARG A 146 -14.90 -17.17 3.19
N PRO A 147 -15.34 -15.89 3.03
CA PRO A 147 -16.12 -15.20 4.05
C PRO A 147 -17.45 -15.92 4.31
N GLN A 148 -17.91 -15.83 5.55
CA GLN A 148 -19.22 -16.39 5.93
C GLN A 148 -20.35 -15.67 5.23
N LYS A 149 -21.33 -16.41 4.70
CA LYS A 149 -22.60 -15.85 4.27
C LYS A 149 -23.59 -15.87 5.44
N LEU A 150 -24.37 -14.79 5.57
CA LEU A 150 -25.41 -14.70 6.62
C LEU A 150 -26.59 -15.66 6.42
N LYS A 151 -26.79 -16.12 5.17
CA LYS A 151 -27.76 -17.22 4.87
C LYS A 151 -26.94 -18.36 4.28
N PRO A 152 -26.94 -19.55 4.95
CA PRO A 152 -26.27 -20.71 4.41
C PRO A 152 -26.92 -21.17 3.13
N THR A 153 -26.13 -21.57 2.14
CA THR A 153 -26.61 -22.30 0.95
C THR A 153 -26.87 -23.77 1.29
N LEU A 154 -27.66 -24.47 0.45
CA LEU A 154 -27.87 -25.92 0.61
C LEU A 154 -26.55 -26.69 0.75
N ALA A 155 -25.54 -26.31 -0.01
CA ALA A 155 -24.19 -26.88 0.12
C ALA A 155 -23.56 -26.57 1.49
N GLU A 156 -23.75 -25.36 2.06
CA GLU A 156 -23.26 -25.01 3.40
C GLU A 156 -24.07 -25.67 4.53
N ILE A 157 -25.33 -26.02 4.29
CA ILE A 157 -26.14 -26.83 5.21
C ILE A 157 -25.60 -28.26 5.24
N LEU A 158 -25.27 -28.84 4.09
CA LEU A 158 -24.73 -30.19 3.97
C LEU A 158 -23.24 -30.30 4.39
N PHE A 159 -22.43 -29.34 4.04
CA PHE A 159 -20.97 -29.36 4.25
C PHE A 159 -20.47 -28.49 5.40
N GLY A 160 -21.35 -27.76 6.09
CA GLY A 160 -21.03 -26.84 7.17
C GLY A 160 -20.53 -25.46 6.65
N THR A 161 -20.54 -24.45 7.53
CA THR A 161 -20.06 -23.12 7.21
C THR A 161 -18.53 -23.08 7.08
N PRO A 162 -17.92 -22.10 6.37
CA PRO A 162 -16.46 -21.93 6.26
C PRO A 162 -15.73 -21.86 7.60
N ASP A 163 -16.39 -21.34 8.64
CA ASP A 163 -15.92 -21.35 10.03
C ASP A 163 -16.02 -22.69 10.72
N GLN A 164 -16.99 -23.51 10.28
CA GLN A 164 -17.32 -24.79 10.86
C GLN A 164 -17.72 -25.76 9.77
N PRO A 165 -16.81 -26.10 8.84
CA PRO A 165 -17.08 -27.11 7.85
C PRO A 165 -17.35 -28.46 8.54
N SER A 166 -18.26 -29.25 7.96
CA SER A 166 -18.46 -30.65 8.37
C SER A 166 -17.12 -31.42 8.28
N ARG A 167 -17.05 -32.60 8.92
CA ARG A 167 -15.85 -33.45 8.87
C ARG A 167 -15.43 -33.77 7.44
N LEU A 168 -16.41 -34.06 6.59
CA LEU A 168 -16.21 -34.37 5.18
C LEU A 168 -15.73 -33.13 4.40
N ALA A 169 -16.35 -31.97 4.59
CA ALA A 169 -15.95 -30.71 3.96
C ALA A 169 -14.55 -30.25 4.38
N ASN A 170 -14.17 -30.54 5.64
CA ASN A 170 -12.82 -30.22 6.13
C ASN A 170 -11.76 -31.13 5.46
N ALA A 171 -12.05 -32.40 5.27
CA ALA A 171 -11.20 -33.34 4.56
C ALA A 171 -11.06 -32.98 3.05
N ILE A 172 -12.17 -32.68 2.38
CA ILE A 172 -12.15 -32.24 0.98
C ILE A 172 -11.44 -30.89 0.85
N GLY A 173 -11.73 -29.94 1.73
CA GLY A 173 -11.05 -28.63 1.76
C GLY A 173 -9.53 -28.76 1.94
N PHE A 174 -9.09 -29.69 2.79
CA PHE A 174 -7.68 -30.02 2.94
C PHE A 174 -7.08 -30.61 1.65
N LEU A 175 -7.69 -31.64 1.08
CA LEU A 175 -7.18 -32.31 -0.12
C LEU A 175 -7.05 -31.37 -1.32
N VAL A 176 -8.03 -30.46 -1.48
CA VAL A 176 -8.06 -29.52 -2.61
C VAL A 176 -7.17 -28.29 -2.37
N ASN A 177 -7.11 -27.78 -1.12
CA ASN A 177 -6.53 -26.47 -0.83
C ASN A 177 -5.29 -26.49 0.07
N HIS A 178 -4.70 -27.67 0.38
CA HIS A 178 -3.55 -27.79 1.29
C HIS A 178 -2.36 -26.85 0.92
N ARG A 179 -2.11 -26.62 -0.38
CA ARG A 179 -1.06 -25.72 -0.88
C ARG A 179 -1.31 -24.24 -0.57
N HIS A 180 -2.55 -23.90 -0.22
CA HIS A 180 -2.98 -22.53 0.06
C HIS A 180 -3.43 -22.35 1.50
N ALA A 181 -3.30 -23.40 2.30
CA ALA A 181 -3.60 -23.34 3.72
C ALA A 181 -2.64 -22.38 4.45
N VAL A 182 -3.17 -21.73 5.48
CA VAL A 182 -2.42 -20.76 6.27
C VAL A 182 -2.63 -21.08 7.75
N LEU A 183 -1.54 -21.23 8.48
CA LEU A 183 -1.55 -21.18 9.94
C LEU A 183 -1.33 -19.73 10.37
N ARG A 184 -2.15 -19.24 11.28
CA ARG A 184 -1.91 -18.00 12.02
C ARG A 184 -1.83 -18.29 13.50
N LEU A 185 -0.77 -17.77 14.12
CA LEU A 185 -0.64 -17.71 15.56
C LEU A 185 -0.99 -16.29 16.01
N GLY A 186 -1.83 -16.19 17.03
CA GLY A 186 -2.12 -14.93 17.70
C GLY A 186 -1.05 -14.60 18.75
N ARG A 187 -1.09 -13.38 19.27
CA ARG A 187 -0.21 -12.98 20.36
C ARG A 187 -0.43 -13.89 21.57
N SER A 188 0.64 -14.44 22.13
CA SER A 188 0.58 -15.26 23.33
C SER A 188 0.14 -14.45 24.55
N SER A 189 -0.68 -15.05 25.41
CA SER A 189 -1.10 -14.45 26.69
C SER A 189 -0.47 -15.23 27.84
N ASP A 190 0.25 -14.55 28.70
CA ASP A 190 0.80 -15.10 29.92
C ASP A 190 -0.31 -15.18 30.98
N LEU A 191 -0.68 -16.39 31.37
CA LEU A 191 -1.75 -16.62 32.35
C LEU A 191 -1.33 -16.24 33.78
N ALA A 192 -0.04 -16.38 34.12
CA ALA A 192 0.49 -15.95 35.42
C ALA A 192 0.42 -14.43 35.58
N ALA A 193 0.85 -13.68 34.56
CA ALA A 193 0.73 -12.21 34.55
C ALA A 193 -0.75 -11.77 34.61
N PHE A 194 -1.63 -12.43 33.87
CA PHE A 194 -3.07 -12.16 33.89
C PHE A 194 -3.72 -12.38 35.25
N GLN A 195 -3.27 -13.40 36.00
CA GLN A 195 -3.71 -13.66 37.38
C GLN A 195 -3.12 -12.66 38.40
N ALA A 196 -1.86 -12.30 38.22
CA ALA A 196 -1.18 -11.34 39.13
C ALA A 196 -1.89 -9.96 39.12
N GLU A 197 -2.46 -9.57 38.02
CA GLU A 197 -3.30 -8.35 37.93
C GLU A 197 -4.65 -8.48 38.67
N ARG A 198 -5.09 -9.70 38.98
CA ARG A 198 -6.44 -10.01 39.50
C ARG A 198 -6.38 -11.06 40.65
N PRO A 199 -5.62 -10.79 41.72
CA PRO A 199 -5.31 -11.81 42.72
C PRO A 199 -6.54 -12.31 43.53
N ALA A 200 -7.57 -11.48 43.69
CA ALA A 200 -8.76 -11.77 44.47
C ALA A 200 -9.85 -12.55 43.71
N GLU A 201 -9.69 -12.74 42.36
CA GLU A 201 -10.72 -13.37 41.55
C GLU A 201 -10.67 -14.90 41.63
N PRO A 202 -11.83 -15.60 41.75
CA PRO A 202 -11.90 -17.06 41.70
C PRO A 202 -11.51 -17.60 40.31
N ASP A 203 -10.94 -18.81 40.28
CA ASP A 203 -10.48 -19.48 39.03
C ASP A 203 -11.56 -19.57 37.95
N ALA A 204 -12.82 -19.80 38.36
CA ALA A 204 -13.95 -19.85 37.45
C ALA A 204 -14.25 -18.48 36.76
N VAL A 205 -13.95 -17.36 37.47
CA VAL A 205 -14.10 -16.01 36.93
C VAL A 205 -12.94 -15.69 36.01
N LEU A 206 -11.72 -15.97 36.41
CA LEU A 206 -10.51 -15.82 35.64
C LEU A 206 -10.57 -16.63 34.33
N GLY A 207 -10.97 -17.89 34.40
CA GLY A 207 -11.15 -18.76 33.25
C GLY A 207 -12.18 -18.20 32.25
N ARG A 208 -13.33 -17.70 32.74
CA ARG A 208 -14.34 -17.06 31.86
C ARG A 208 -13.81 -15.80 31.19
N LYS A 209 -13.07 -14.93 31.91
CA LYS A 209 -12.46 -13.72 31.37
C LYS A 209 -11.41 -14.04 30.33
N ALA A 210 -10.48 -14.96 30.61
CA ALA A 210 -9.44 -15.42 29.69
C ALA A 210 -10.07 -16.00 28.39
N ARG A 211 -11.10 -16.87 28.54
CA ARG A 211 -11.84 -17.40 27.40
C ARG A 211 -12.53 -16.30 26.59
N GLY A 212 -13.13 -15.31 27.24
CA GLY A 212 -13.76 -14.16 26.58
C GLY A 212 -12.78 -13.34 25.75
N ALA A 213 -11.64 -13.00 26.34
CA ALA A 213 -10.56 -12.27 25.66
C ALA A 213 -10.01 -13.06 24.46
N LEU A 214 -9.73 -14.34 24.62
CA LEU A 214 -9.26 -15.22 23.54
C LEU A 214 -10.32 -15.42 22.44
N HIS A 215 -11.60 -15.53 22.80
CA HIS A 215 -12.67 -15.58 21.83
C HIS A 215 -12.74 -14.30 20.98
N HIS A 216 -12.65 -13.15 21.62
CA HIS A 216 -12.64 -11.86 20.95
C HIS A 216 -11.41 -11.71 20.04
N HIS A 217 -10.22 -12.07 20.55
CA HIS A 217 -8.98 -12.06 19.77
C HIS A 217 -9.05 -12.98 18.54
N LEU A 218 -9.44 -14.25 18.72
CA LEU A 218 -9.59 -15.18 17.60
C LEU A 218 -10.68 -14.75 16.61
N ALA A 219 -11.77 -14.15 17.07
CA ALA A 219 -12.80 -13.61 16.17
C ALA A 219 -12.28 -12.44 15.33
N ARG A 220 -11.43 -11.57 15.87
CA ARG A 220 -10.75 -10.50 15.12
C ARG A 220 -9.79 -11.09 14.07
N GLN A 221 -8.99 -12.06 14.46
CA GLN A 221 -8.05 -12.75 13.57
C GLN A 221 -8.76 -13.47 12.40
N VAL A 222 -9.88 -14.15 12.68
CA VAL A 222 -10.69 -14.78 11.62
C VAL A 222 -11.16 -13.74 10.62
N ARG A 223 -11.65 -12.59 11.09
CA ARG A 223 -12.14 -11.52 10.21
C ARG A 223 -11.04 -10.96 9.30
N SER A 224 -9.79 -10.88 9.77
CA SER A 224 -8.68 -10.39 8.96
C SER A 224 -8.26 -11.34 7.84
N VAL A 225 -8.56 -12.65 7.96
CA VAL A 225 -8.20 -13.69 6.96
C VAL A 225 -9.38 -14.04 6.06
N VAL A 226 -10.55 -14.28 6.67
CA VAL A 226 -11.77 -14.73 5.98
C VAL A 226 -12.59 -13.52 5.49
N GLY A 227 -12.31 -12.35 6.04
CA GLY A 227 -13.09 -11.13 5.82
C GLY A 227 -14.34 -11.05 6.69
N PRO A 228 -15.03 -9.92 6.66
CA PRO A 228 -16.28 -9.75 7.37
C PRO A 228 -17.40 -10.66 6.78
N PRO A 229 -18.46 -10.97 7.55
CA PRO A 229 -19.58 -11.75 7.06
C PRO A 229 -20.25 -11.06 5.88
N LEU A 230 -20.37 -11.77 4.75
CA LEU A 230 -20.94 -11.21 3.54
C LEU A 230 -22.46 -11.10 3.66
N LYS A 231 -22.97 -9.90 3.58
CA LYS A 231 -24.37 -9.60 3.35
C LYS A 231 -24.69 -9.74 1.86
N THR A 232 -25.94 -10.04 1.53
CA THR A 232 -26.39 -9.98 0.13
C THR A 232 -26.29 -8.53 -0.38
N ALA A 233 -26.02 -8.35 -1.66
CA ALA A 233 -25.96 -7.01 -2.27
C ALA A 233 -27.28 -6.21 -2.07
N ALA A 234 -28.41 -6.89 -1.98
CA ALA A 234 -29.69 -6.27 -1.65
C ALA A 234 -29.68 -5.69 -0.24
N ARG A 235 -29.20 -6.45 0.75
CA ARG A 235 -29.17 -6.04 2.15
C ARG A 235 -28.16 -4.91 2.38
N THR A 236 -27.00 -4.95 1.72
CA THR A 236 -26.02 -3.83 1.77
C THR A 236 -26.65 -2.55 1.22
N ARG A 237 -27.35 -2.63 0.06
CA ARG A 237 -28.06 -1.46 -0.51
C ARG A 237 -29.13 -0.93 0.43
N GLU A 238 -29.90 -1.79 1.07
CA GLU A 238 -30.91 -1.41 2.05
C GLU A 238 -30.30 -0.66 3.25
N HIS A 239 -29.16 -1.15 3.79
CA HIS A 239 -28.45 -0.48 4.88
C HIS A 239 -27.96 0.91 4.47
N VAL A 240 -27.41 1.03 3.25
CA VAL A 240 -26.95 2.33 2.69
C VAL A 240 -28.13 3.31 2.57
N LEU A 241 -29.27 2.87 2.03
CA LEU A 241 -30.48 3.72 1.88
C LEU A 241 -31.14 4.12 3.21
N ARG A 242 -30.88 3.37 4.28
CA ARG A 242 -31.33 3.67 5.66
C ARG A 242 -30.32 4.53 6.45
N ASP A 243 -29.16 4.86 5.86
CA ASP A 243 -28.15 5.69 6.56
C ASP A 243 -28.73 7.04 6.93
N LYS A 244 -28.54 7.47 8.19
CA LYS A 244 -29.11 8.69 8.75
C LYS A 244 -28.63 9.94 7.99
N ALA A 245 -27.33 10.02 7.68
CA ALA A 245 -26.75 11.17 6.98
C ALA A 245 -27.28 11.27 5.54
N LEU A 246 -27.44 10.12 4.85
CA LEU A 246 -28.08 10.09 3.52
C LEU A 246 -29.52 10.59 3.60
N ARG A 247 -30.32 10.10 4.56
CA ARG A 247 -31.71 10.55 4.72
C ARG A 247 -31.82 12.05 5.01
N GLN A 248 -30.94 12.59 5.84
CA GLN A 248 -30.87 14.01 6.12
C GLN A 248 -30.47 14.81 4.85
N ALA A 249 -29.49 14.33 4.09
CA ALA A 249 -29.08 14.97 2.84
C ALA A 249 -30.21 15.01 1.81
N LEU A 250 -31.01 13.92 1.68
CA LEU A 250 -32.18 13.88 0.78
C LEU A 250 -33.27 14.85 1.23
N ALA A 251 -33.55 14.94 2.54
CA ALA A 251 -34.52 15.90 3.06
C ALA A 251 -34.08 17.35 2.84
N ALA A 252 -32.79 17.67 3.06
CA ALA A 252 -32.23 18.98 2.79
C ALA A 252 -32.27 19.34 1.29
N GLU A 253 -32.00 18.39 0.42
CA GLU A 253 -32.07 18.60 -1.02
C GLU A 253 -33.52 18.79 -1.50
N ALA A 254 -34.48 18.04 -0.92
CA ALA A 254 -35.91 18.22 -1.19
C ALA A 254 -36.37 19.66 -0.84
N ALA A 255 -35.99 20.15 0.35
CA ALA A 255 -36.30 21.51 0.77
C ALA A 255 -35.66 22.58 -0.13
N ARG A 256 -34.38 22.36 -0.54
CA ARG A 256 -33.62 23.29 -1.41
C ARG A 256 -34.17 23.38 -2.82
N THR A 257 -34.64 22.26 -3.39
CA THR A 257 -35.04 22.16 -4.82
C THR A 257 -36.54 22.10 -5.01
N SER A 258 -37.31 22.04 -3.93
CA SER A 258 -38.77 21.84 -3.95
C SER A 258 -39.21 20.56 -4.67
N ARG A 259 -38.33 19.56 -4.75
CA ARG A 259 -38.60 18.25 -5.38
C ARG A 259 -39.21 17.30 -4.33
N PRO A 260 -40.14 16.42 -4.73
CA PRO A 260 -40.70 15.41 -3.82
C PRO A 260 -39.63 14.45 -3.28
N LEU A 261 -39.61 14.18 -1.98
CA LEU A 261 -38.67 13.28 -1.33
C LEU A 261 -38.68 11.88 -1.98
N ALA A 262 -39.85 11.38 -2.41
CA ALA A 262 -40.00 10.10 -3.09
C ALA A 262 -39.27 10.03 -4.45
N GLU A 263 -39.07 11.17 -5.11
CA GLU A 263 -38.28 11.25 -6.35
C GLU A 263 -36.77 11.15 -6.03
N LEU A 264 -36.29 11.88 -5.03
CA LEU A 264 -34.93 11.86 -4.56
C LEU A 264 -34.56 10.47 -3.99
N ASP A 265 -35.50 9.80 -3.31
CA ASP A 265 -35.33 8.39 -2.86
C ASP A 265 -35.10 7.45 -4.06
N ARG A 266 -35.88 7.59 -5.13
CA ARG A 266 -35.69 6.79 -6.37
C ARG A 266 -34.36 7.10 -7.04
N GLU A 267 -33.91 8.36 -7.01
CA GLU A 267 -32.60 8.79 -7.50
C GLU A 267 -31.47 8.19 -6.66
N ALA A 268 -31.55 8.25 -5.35
CA ALA A 268 -30.61 7.63 -4.42
C ALA A 268 -30.54 6.10 -4.63
N GLN A 269 -31.69 5.43 -4.82
CA GLN A 269 -31.70 3.99 -5.14
C GLN A 269 -31.00 3.65 -6.46
N ARG A 270 -31.13 4.52 -7.49
CA ARG A 270 -30.41 4.37 -8.76
C ARG A 270 -28.93 4.58 -8.56
N ALA A 271 -28.53 5.63 -7.84
CA ALA A 271 -27.14 5.92 -7.50
C ALA A 271 -26.48 4.76 -6.74
N VAL A 272 -27.12 4.24 -5.70
CA VAL A 272 -26.59 3.09 -4.94
C VAL A 272 -26.46 1.83 -5.81
N ARG A 273 -27.39 1.56 -6.74
CA ARG A 273 -27.26 0.45 -7.70
C ARG A 273 -26.10 0.64 -8.68
N GLU A 274 -25.85 1.87 -9.10
CA GLU A 274 -24.74 2.24 -9.98
C GLU A 274 -23.40 2.05 -9.26
N ILE A 275 -23.29 2.49 -8.00
CA ILE A 275 -22.08 2.45 -7.19
C ILE A 275 -21.76 1.03 -6.74
N ALA A 276 -22.70 0.31 -6.14
CA ALA A 276 -22.44 -0.86 -5.32
C ALA A 276 -21.75 -2.02 -6.05
N SER A 277 -20.77 -2.63 -5.40
CA SER A 277 -20.15 -3.89 -5.82
C SER A 277 -21.10 -5.10 -5.63
N ARG A 278 -20.73 -6.24 -6.22
CA ARG A 278 -21.40 -7.54 -6.05
C ARG A 278 -20.38 -8.59 -5.61
N TYR A 279 -19.55 -8.24 -4.63
CA TYR A 279 -18.41 -9.03 -4.17
C TYR A 279 -18.73 -10.53 -4.06
N SER A 280 -17.96 -11.37 -4.76
CA SER A 280 -18.16 -12.82 -4.82
C SER A 280 -16.86 -13.57 -4.52
N PRO A 281 -16.71 -14.18 -3.33
CA PRO A 281 -15.54 -15.00 -3.02
C PRO A 281 -15.36 -16.20 -3.95
N ALA A 282 -16.46 -16.80 -4.40
CA ALA A 282 -16.42 -17.90 -5.36
C ALA A 282 -15.81 -17.46 -6.71
N PHE A 283 -16.13 -16.25 -7.16
CA PHE A 283 -15.56 -15.68 -8.36
C PHE A 283 -14.06 -15.42 -8.18
N ILE A 284 -13.63 -14.88 -7.03
CA ILE A 284 -12.22 -14.60 -6.72
C ILE A 284 -11.41 -15.90 -6.74
N GLU A 285 -11.93 -16.99 -6.14
CA GLU A 285 -11.28 -18.29 -6.19
C GLU A 285 -11.17 -18.86 -7.62
N LEU A 286 -12.21 -18.65 -8.44
CA LEU A 286 -12.22 -19.08 -9.85
C LEU A 286 -11.19 -18.32 -10.67
N VAL A 287 -11.04 -17.01 -10.46
CA VAL A 287 -10.14 -16.15 -11.23
C VAL A 287 -8.67 -16.24 -10.77
N ARG A 288 -8.44 -16.64 -9.52
CA ARG A 288 -7.08 -16.77 -8.95
C ARG A 288 -6.07 -17.52 -9.83
N PRO A 289 -6.34 -18.77 -10.30
CA PRO A 289 -5.38 -19.49 -11.14
C PRO A 289 -5.12 -18.79 -12.48
N VAL A 290 -6.13 -18.08 -13.02
CA VAL A 290 -5.97 -17.28 -14.24
C VAL A 290 -5.03 -16.10 -14.00
N LEU A 291 -5.17 -15.39 -12.87
CA LEU A 291 -4.28 -14.28 -12.51
C LEU A 291 -2.87 -14.79 -12.22
N ALA A 292 -2.71 -15.91 -11.50
CA ALA A 292 -1.40 -16.52 -11.25
C ALA A 292 -0.69 -16.89 -12.56
N TRP A 293 -1.41 -17.49 -13.51
CA TRP A 293 -0.89 -17.79 -14.85
C TRP A 293 -0.53 -16.51 -15.60
N LEU A 294 -1.42 -15.50 -15.59
CA LEU A 294 -1.21 -14.22 -16.27
C LEU A 294 0.04 -13.51 -15.75
N PHE A 295 0.18 -13.34 -14.44
CA PHE A 295 1.35 -12.68 -13.83
C PHE A 295 2.63 -13.48 -14.05
N GLY A 296 2.61 -14.82 -13.94
CA GLY A 296 3.74 -15.66 -14.26
C GLY A 296 4.12 -15.65 -15.75
N ARG A 297 3.18 -15.31 -16.64
CA ARG A 297 3.44 -15.16 -18.09
C ARG A 297 3.99 -13.78 -18.44
N LEU A 298 3.50 -12.73 -17.78
CA LEU A 298 3.87 -11.35 -18.07
C LEU A 298 5.16 -10.92 -17.38
N TYR A 299 5.41 -11.40 -16.15
CA TYR A 299 6.53 -10.95 -15.32
C TYR A 299 7.50 -12.09 -15.01
N ASP A 300 8.77 -11.74 -14.87
CA ASP A 300 9.80 -12.70 -14.45
C ASP A 300 9.64 -13.07 -12.98
N ALA A 301 9.24 -12.12 -12.17
CA ALA A 301 8.84 -12.30 -10.77
C ALA A 301 7.93 -11.15 -10.30
N VAL A 302 7.13 -11.46 -9.28
CA VAL A 302 6.41 -10.46 -8.48
C VAL A 302 7.03 -10.46 -7.08
N ASP A 303 7.83 -9.43 -6.79
CA ASP A 303 8.50 -9.26 -5.52
C ASP A 303 7.58 -8.51 -4.55
N VAL A 304 7.24 -9.14 -3.45
CA VAL A 304 6.34 -8.58 -2.44
C VAL A 304 7.13 -8.29 -1.17
N ASP A 305 6.96 -7.10 -0.60
CA ASP A 305 7.45 -6.74 0.73
C ASP A 305 6.74 -7.57 1.81
N GLU A 306 7.33 -8.69 2.18
CA GLU A 306 6.75 -9.61 3.15
C GLU A 306 6.65 -8.98 4.55
N GLU A 307 7.63 -8.16 4.96
CA GLU A 307 7.66 -7.51 6.27
C GLU A 307 6.60 -6.41 6.36
N GLY A 308 6.53 -5.54 5.34
CA GLY A 308 5.50 -4.50 5.25
C GLY A 308 4.10 -5.11 5.26
N LEU A 309 3.90 -6.17 4.46
CA LEU A 309 2.62 -6.87 4.43
C LEU A 309 2.29 -7.56 5.77
N ALA A 310 3.29 -8.07 6.48
CA ALA A 310 3.08 -8.62 7.82
C ALA A 310 2.61 -7.53 8.81
N ARG A 311 3.16 -6.30 8.73
CA ARG A 311 2.66 -5.13 9.48
C ARG A 311 1.20 -4.82 9.15
N VAL A 312 0.87 -4.75 7.86
CA VAL A 312 -0.51 -4.52 7.40
C VAL A 312 -1.46 -5.61 7.90
N LYS A 313 -1.04 -6.87 7.88
CA LYS A 313 -1.84 -7.99 8.41
C LYS A 313 -2.14 -7.86 9.90
N ARG A 314 -1.16 -7.44 10.69
CA ARG A 314 -1.35 -7.19 12.13
C ARG A 314 -2.34 -6.04 12.33
N ALA A 315 -2.11 -4.92 11.68
CA ALA A 315 -2.95 -3.74 11.76
C ALA A 315 -4.42 -3.99 11.33
N ALA A 316 -4.63 -4.79 10.26
CA ALA A 316 -5.96 -5.16 9.77
C ALA A 316 -6.80 -5.99 10.77
N ALA A 317 -6.18 -6.60 11.79
CA ALA A 317 -6.91 -7.28 12.86
C ALA A 317 -7.62 -6.27 13.79
N ASP A 318 -7.05 -5.09 13.95
CA ASP A 318 -7.50 -4.10 14.92
C ASP A 318 -8.47 -3.06 14.32
N ALA A 319 -8.22 -2.61 13.09
CA ALA A 319 -9.07 -1.61 12.42
C ALA A 319 -9.26 -1.91 10.92
N PRO A 320 -10.31 -1.36 10.27
CA PRO A 320 -10.46 -1.43 8.82
C PRO A 320 -9.29 -0.74 8.12
N ILE A 321 -8.84 -1.36 7.02
CA ILE A 321 -7.73 -0.84 6.21
C ILE A 321 -8.22 -0.21 4.91
N VAL A 322 -7.58 0.88 4.53
CA VAL A 322 -7.77 1.59 3.26
C VAL A 322 -6.44 1.59 2.52
N LEU A 323 -6.33 0.80 1.48
CA LEU A 323 -5.15 0.69 0.65
C LEU A 323 -5.11 1.85 -0.34
N CYS A 324 -3.99 2.55 -0.38
CA CYS A 324 -3.76 3.68 -1.27
C CYS A 324 -2.53 3.40 -2.17
N PRO A 325 -2.70 2.64 -3.26
CA PRO A 325 -1.59 2.32 -4.15
C PRO A 325 -1.23 3.46 -5.09
N SER A 326 0.04 3.48 -5.56
CA SER A 326 0.43 4.25 -6.74
C SER A 326 -0.29 3.73 -7.98
N HIS A 327 -0.65 4.62 -8.92
CA HIS A 327 -1.39 4.25 -10.11
C HIS A 327 -0.56 4.45 -11.38
N LYS A 328 0.03 3.38 -11.89
CA LYS A 328 0.96 3.38 -13.03
C LYS A 328 0.44 2.59 -14.23
N SER A 329 -0.32 1.51 -13.99
CA SER A 329 -0.77 0.59 -15.04
C SER A 329 -2.27 0.27 -14.92
N TYR A 330 -2.85 -0.25 -16.00
CA TYR A 330 -4.23 -0.78 -15.99
C TYR A 330 -4.43 -1.99 -15.09
N ILE A 331 -3.35 -2.69 -14.73
CA ILE A 331 -3.44 -3.93 -13.95
C ILE A 331 -3.14 -3.73 -12.46
N ASP A 332 -2.84 -2.53 -12.00
CA ASP A 332 -2.46 -2.27 -10.61
C ASP A 332 -3.45 -2.86 -9.61
N PHE A 333 -4.75 -2.67 -9.83
CA PHE A 333 -5.80 -3.20 -8.96
C PHE A 333 -5.87 -4.74 -8.95
N LEU A 334 -5.50 -5.39 -10.06
CA LEU A 334 -5.40 -6.86 -10.11
C LEU A 334 -4.19 -7.34 -9.32
N VAL A 335 -3.07 -6.61 -9.40
CA VAL A 335 -1.83 -6.92 -8.67
C VAL A 335 -2.07 -6.88 -7.17
N VAL A 336 -2.62 -5.78 -6.64
CA VAL A 336 -2.89 -5.63 -5.20
C VAL A 336 -3.86 -6.71 -4.72
N SER A 337 -4.98 -6.90 -5.41
CA SER A 337 -5.97 -7.91 -5.07
C SER A 337 -5.38 -9.32 -5.06
N TRP A 338 -4.56 -9.66 -6.07
CA TRP A 338 -3.92 -10.97 -6.17
C TRP A 338 -2.86 -11.18 -5.09
N VAL A 339 -2.01 -10.20 -4.82
CA VAL A 339 -0.99 -10.25 -3.77
C VAL A 339 -1.63 -10.47 -2.40
N LEU A 340 -2.65 -9.69 -2.05
CA LEU A 340 -3.36 -9.83 -0.78
C LEU A 340 -4.00 -11.21 -0.65
N TYR A 341 -4.66 -11.69 -1.72
CA TYR A 341 -5.30 -13.00 -1.70
C TYR A 341 -4.28 -14.15 -1.54
N GLU A 342 -3.17 -14.13 -2.32
CA GLU A 342 -2.10 -15.14 -2.21
C GLU A 342 -1.45 -15.14 -0.83
N GLN A 343 -1.43 -13.99 -0.19
CA GLN A 343 -0.88 -13.80 1.15
C GLN A 343 -1.88 -13.99 2.28
N GLY A 344 -3.10 -14.46 2.00
CA GLY A 344 -4.09 -14.83 3.02
C GLY A 344 -4.87 -13.67 3.61
N MET A 345 -5.04 -12.60 2.86
CA MET A 345 -5.93 -11.49 3.19
C MET A 345 -7.13 -11.44 2.24
N THR A 346 -8.21 -10.84 2.70
CA THR A 346 -9.39 -10.58 1.85
C THR A 346 -9.04 -9.50 0.82
N PRO A 347 -9.28 -9.72 -0.50
CA PRO A 347 -9.17 -8.67 -1.50
C PRO A 347 -10.07 -7.48 -1.17
N PRO A 348 -9.63 -6.25 -1.50
CA PRO A 348 -10.37 -5.05 -1.14
C PRO A 348 -11.58 -4.78 -2.02
N HIS A 349 -12.49 -3.93 -1.54
CA HIS A 349 -13.42 -3.23 -2.39
C HIS A 349 -12.71 -2.08 -3.10
N ILE A 350 -12.73 -2.07 -4.44
CA ILE A 350 -11.90 -1.19 -5.27
C ILE A 350 -12.74 -0.08 -5.87
N ALA A 351 -12.36 1.17 -5.64
CA ALA A 351 -12.95 2.32 -6.30
C ALA A 351 -12.52 2.39 -7.77
N ALA A 352 -13.44 2.21 -8.69
CA ALA A 352 -13.20 2.22 -10.12
C ALA A 352 -14.00 3.33 -10.84
N GLY A 353 -13.43 3.90 -11.89
CA GLY A 353 -14.15 4.88 -12.71
C GLY A 353 -15.33 4.26 -13.45
N ILE A 354 -16.47 4.97 -13.52
CA ILE A 354 -17.70 4.51 -14.17
C ILE A 354 -17.51 4.13 -15.66
N ASN A 355 -16.49 4.67 -16.32
CA ASN A 355 -16.12 4.29 -17.69
C ASN A 355 -15.72 2.82 -17.84
N LEU A 356 -15.39 2.14 -16.75
CA LEU A 356 -15.08 0.69 -16.74
C LEU A 356 -16.32 -0.18 -16.46
N SER A 357 -17.50 0.40 -16.31
CA SER A 357 -18.75 -0.34 -16.00
C SER A 357 -19.42 -1.01 -17.20
N PHE A 358 -18.82 -0.95 -18.41
CA PHE A 358 -19.37 -1.56 -19.61
C PHE A 358 -19.44 -3.10 -19.55
N TRP A 359 -20.42 -3.67 -20.20
CA TRP A 359 -20.60 -5.13 -20.27
C TRP A 359 -19.57 -5.81 -21.21
N PRO A 360 -19.00 -6.96 -20.86
CA PRO A 360 -19.20 -7.76 -19.63
C PRO A 360 -18.25 -7.34 -18.50
N PHE A 361 -17.27 -6.47 -18.75
CA PHE A 361 -16.20 -6.12 -17.84
C PHE A 361 -16.72 -5.54 -16.51
N GLY A 362 -17.70 -4.64 -16.56
CA GLY A 362 -18.30 -4.06 -15.35
C GLY A 362 -18.95 -5.07 -14.44
N ALA A 363 -19.60 -6.12 -14.99
CA ALA A 363 -20.17 -7.21 -14.19
C ALA A 363 -19.07 -8.04 -13.51
N ILE A 364 -18.01 -8.39 -14.25
CA ILE A 364 -16.85 -9.12 -13.77
C ILE A 364 -16.15 -8.34 -12.67
N ALA A 365 -15.88 -7.05 -12.90
CA ALA A 365 -15.23 -6.17 -11.93
C ALA A 365 -16.05 -6.08 -10.62
N ARG A 366 -17.39 -5.97 -10.70
CA ARG A 366 -18.27 -5.97 -9.51
C ARG A 366 -18.17 -7.25 -8.70
N TRP A 367 -18.05 -8.42 -9.35
CA TRP A 367 -17.83 -9.69 -8.66
C TRP A 367 -16.46 -9.74 -7.98
N GLY A 368 -15.45 -9.09 -8.55
CA GLY A 368 -14.11 -8.92 -7.98
C GLY A 368 -14.04 -7.87 -6.86
N GLY A 369 -15.13 -7.14 -6.58
CA GLY A 369 -15.15 -6.13 -5.50
C GLY A 369 -15.18 -4.69 -5.99
N ALA A 370 -15.11 -4.42 -7.29
CA ALA A 370 -15.15 -3.05 -7.80
C ALA A 370 -16.49 -2.36 -7.50
N PHE A 371 -16.44 -1.14 -6.99
CA PHE A 371 -17.56 -0.21 -6.93
C PHE A 371 -17.25 1.00 -7.83
N PHE A 372 -18.27 1.57 -8.47
CA PHE A 372 -18.05 2.53 -9.53
C PHE A 372 -18.34 3.97 -9.10
N ILE A 373 -17.45 4.88 -9.52
CA ILE A 373 -17.51 6.31 -9.19
C ILE A 373 -17.56 7.13 -10.49
N ARG A 374 -18.44 8.11 -10.53
CA ARG A 374 -18.50 9.10 -11.61
C ARG A 374 -17.27 9.99 -11.60
N ARG A 375 -16.79 10.39 -12.78
CA ARG A 375 -15.60 11.27 -12.91
C ARG A 375 -15.87 12.67 -12.35
N THR A 376 -17.09 13.15 -12.45
CA THR A 376 -17.51 14.47 -11.98
C THR A 376 -18.74 14.30 -11.11
N MET A 377 -18.64 14.77 -9.89
CA MET A 377 -19.73 14.75 -8.90
C MET A 377 -20.20 16.19 -8.57
N LYS A 378 -19.63 17.22 -9.23
CA LYS A 378 -20.00 18.62 -9.02
C LYS A 378 -21.49 18.80 -9.30
N GLY A 379 -22.24 19.31 -8.32
CA GLY A 379 -23.67 19.56 -8.44
C GLY A 379 -24.60 18.39 -8.15
N ASP A 380 -24.11 17.13 -8.19
CA ASP A 380 -24.93 15.95 -7.89
C ASP A 380 -24.84 15.57 -6.40
N ARG A 381 -25.65 16.26 -5.59
CA ARG A 381 -25.65 16.09 -4.11
C ARG A 381 -26.21 14.74 -3.70
N VAL A 382 -27.23 14.24 -4.43
CA VAL A 382 -27.84 12.93 -4.13
C VAL A 382 -26.84 11.81 -4.37
N TYR A 383 -26.15 11.82 -5.50
CA TYR A 383 -25.11 10.82 -5.81
C TYR A 383 -23.96 10.86 -4.80
N THR A 384 -23.50 12.08 -4.45
CA THR A 384 -22.40 12.26 -3.50
C THR A 384 -22.77 11.74 -2.10
N ALA A 385 -24.00 12.01 -1.63
CA ALA A 385 -24.50 11.51 -0.36
C ALA A 385 -24.63 9.96 -0.38
N ALA A 386 -25.12 9.40 -1.50
CA ALA A 386 -25.22 7.94 -1.66
C ALA A 386 -23.84 7.26 -1.66
N LEU A 387 -22.82 7.85 -2.33
CA LEU A 387 -21.45 7.33 -2.33
C LEU A 387 -20.82 7.40 -0.93
N ARG A 388 -21.00 8.52 -0.20
CA ARG A 388 -20.53 8.67 1.18
C ARG A 388 -21.14 7.61 2.09
N ALA A 389 -22.45 7.38 2.01
CA ALA A 389 -23.14 6.35 2.77
C ALA A 389 -22.65 4.93 2.43
N TYR A 390 -22.30 4.68 1.16
CA TYR A 390 -21.76 3.39 0.72
C TYR A 390 -20.34 3.14 1.27
N VAL A 391 -19.43 4.12 1.18
CA VAL A 391 -18.07 4.06 1.74
C VAL A 391 -18.13 3.85 3.26
N LYS A 392 -18.98 4.62 3.96
CA LYS A 392 -19.24 4.48 5.39
C LYS A 392 -19.73 3.07 5.76
N GLN A 393 -20.59 2.47 4.94
CA GLN A 393 -21.09 1.12 5.18
C GLN A 393 -19.98 0.07 5.03
N LEU A 394 -19.04 0.24 4.09
CA LEU A 394 -17.88 -0.64 3.95
C LEU A 394 -16.96 -0.56 5.17
N LEU A 395 -16.72 0.64 5.72
CA LEU A 395 -15.96 0.82 6.96
C LEU A 395 -16.64 0.14 8.17
N ARG A 396 -17.95 0.35 8.36
CA ARG A 396 -18.75 -0.30 9.42
C ARG A 396 -18.67 -1.83 9.37
N GLU A 397 -18.63 -2.36 8.15
CA GLU A 397 -18.50 -3.80 7.92
C GLU A 397 -17.04 -4.27 7.97
N ARG A 398 -16.07 -3.34 8.14
CA ARG A 398 -14.63 -3.60 8.20
C ARG A 398 -14.10 -4.29 6.94
N PHE A 399 -14.69 -4.00 5.77
CA PHE A 399 -14.12 -4.44 4.50
C PHE A 399 -12.86 -3.64 4.17
N PRO A 400 -11.77 -4.29 3.71
CA PRO A 400 -10.66 -3.58 3.09
C PRO A 400 -11.15 -2.77 1.89
N GLN A 401 -10.72 -1.52 1.78
CA GLN A 401 -11.01 -0.66 0.64
C GLN A 401 -9.71 -0.33 -0.09
N GLU A 402 -9.83 -0.06 -1.38
CA GLU A 402 -8.71 0.38 -2.23
C GLU A 402 -9.16 1.53 -3.12
N PHE A 403 -8.39 2.60 -3.10
CA PHE A 403 -8.57 3.66 -4.08
C PHE A 403 -7.24 4.34 -4.41
N TYR A 404 -7.17 4.85 -5.63
CA TYR A 404 -6.01 5.54 -6.15
C TYR A 404 -6.11 7.03 -5.85
N LEU A 405 -5.24 7.50 -4.95
CA LEU A 405 -5.22 8.88 -4.47
C LEU A 405 -5.00 9.89 -5.61
N GLU A 406 -4.29 9.46 -6.64
CA GLU A 406 -3.98 10.22 -7.86
C GLU A 406 -5.22 10.53 -8.72
N GLY A 407 -6.28 9.73 -8.61
CA GLY A 407 -7.49 9.84 -9.40
C GLY A 407 -7.30 9.60 -10.91
N GLY A 408 -6.11 9.13 -11.32
CA GLY A 408 -5.75 8.76 -12.67
C GLY A 408 -4.36 8.16 -12.71
N ARG A 409 -3.99 7.49 -13.82
CA ARG A 409 -2.67 6.87 -13.95
C ARG A 409 -1.58 7.90 -14.21
N SER A 410 -0.44 7.75 -13.53
CA SER A 410 0.77 8.49 -13.84
C SER A 410 1.32 8.07 -15.20
N ARG A 411 1.41 8.99 -16.12
CA ARG A 411 2.01 8.78 -17.44
C ARG A 411 3.48 9.15 -17.46
N SER A 412 3.89 10.03 -16.57
CA SER A 412 5.26 10.53 -16.49
C SER A 412 6.18 9.68 -15.63
N GLY A 413 5.64 8.76 -14.83
CA GLY A 413 6.39 8.02 -13.80
C GLY A 413 6.38 8.67 -12.42
N LYS A 414 6.14 9.98 -12.32
CA LYS A 414 5.99 10.70 -11.04
C LYS A 414 4.66 10.37 -10.39
N LEU A 415 4.61 10.36 -9.08
CA LEU A 415 3.35 10.31 -8.35
C LEU A 415 2.57 11.62 -8.57
N LEU A 416 1.30 11.51 -8.95
CA LEU A 416 0.43 12.67 -9.12
C LEU A 416 -0.05 13.23 -7.77
N PHE A 417 -0.38 14.51 -7.74
CA PHE A 417 -0.90 15.14 -6.52
C PHE A 417 -2.21 14.51 -6.06
N PRO A 418 -2.39 14.37 -4.74
CA PRO A 418 -3.51 13.64 -4.18
C PRO A 418 -4.84 14.37 -4.39
N LYS A 419 -5.86 13.63 -4.81
CA LYS A 419 -7.26 14.07 -4.81
C LYS A 419 -7.91 13.66 -3.50
N THR A 420 -8.45 14.62 -2.80
CA THR A 420 -8.93 14.45 -1.42
C THR A 420 -10.35 13.89 -1.29
N GLY A 421 -11.09 13.72 -2.39
CA GLY A 421 -12.52 13.39 -2.35
C GLY A 421 -12.87 12.13 -1.56
N LEU A 422 -12.20 11.00 -1.84
CA LEU A 422 -12.43 9.75 -1.10
C LEU A 422 -11.84 9.81 0.31
N VAL A 423 -10.65 10.39 0.49
CA VAL A 423 -10.07 10.60 1.83
C VAL A 423 -11.03 11.38 2.72
N SER A 424 -11.68 12.43 2.17
CA SER A 424 -12.71 13.20 2.89
C SER A 424 -13.90 12.33 3.31
N MET A 425 -14.35 11.39 2.44
CA MET A 425 -15.47 10.49 2.77
C MET A 425 -15.11 9.49 3.86
N GLU A 426 -13.86 9.00 3.88
CA GLU A 426 -13.35 8.11 4.94
C GLU A 426 -13.23 8.85 6.28
N VAL A 427 -12.70 10.08 6.27
CA VAL A 427 -12.62 10.95 7.46
C VAL A 427 -14.02 11.26 7.98
N ASP A 428 -14.97 11.60 7.11
CA ASP A 428 -16.37 11.84 7.50
C ASP A 428 -17.01 10.61 8.14
N ALA A 429 -16.79 9.44 7.54
CA ALA A 429 -17.33 8.20 8.06
C ALA A 429 -16.74 7.87 9.45
N TRP A 430 -15.46 8.16 9.66
CA TRP A 430 -14.81 8.03 10.98
C TRP A 430 -15.37 9.03 11.99
N LEU A 431 -15.58 10.29 11.62
CA LEU A 431 -16.21 11.31 12.47
C LEU A 431 -17.67 10.95 12.83
N GLU A 432 -18.36 10.20 11.96
CA GLU A 432 -19.72 9.67 12.18
C GLU A 432 -19.73 8.27 12.84
N ASP A 433 -18.70 7.91 13.58
CA ASP A 433 -18.58 6.64 14.35
C ASP A 433 -18.75 5.34 13.53
N ALA A 434 -18.36 5.36 12.26
CA ALA A 434 -18.37 4.15 11.45
C ALA A 434 -17.33 3.11 11.89
N ALA A 435 -16.22 3.54 12.47
CA ALA A 435 -15.15 2.72 13.01
C ALA A 435 -14.40 3.47 14.11
N GLU A 436 -13.80 2.77 15.08
CA GLU A 436 -12.97 3.37 16.14
C GLU A 436 -11.71 4.04 15.58
N ASP A 437 -11.11 3.42 14.58
CA ASP A 437 -9.98 3.92 13.83
C ASP A 437 -10.06 3.46 12.37
N VAL A 438 -9.35 4.14 11.47
CA VAL A 438 -9.19 3.78 10.06
C VAL A 438 -7.70 3.82 9.72
N LEU A 439 -7.18 2.76 9.14
CA LEU A 439 -5.77 2.62 8.83
C LEU A 439 -5.54 2.81 7.33
N PHE A 440 -4.90 3.92 6.95
CA PHE A 440 -4.48 4.15 5.58
C PHE A 440 -3.13 3.50 5.32
N VAL A 441 -3.06 2.67 4.28
CA VAL A 441 -1.86 1.93 3.90
C VAL A 441 -1.35 2.45 2.57
N PRO A 442 -0.27 3.25 2.54
CA PRO A 442 0.36 3.61 1.29
C PRO A 442 1.03 2.39 0.66
N VAL A 443 0.81 2.17 -0.65
CA VAL A 443 1.38 1.03 -1.39
C VAL A 443 2.10 1.54 -2.64
N ALA A 444 3.35 1.15 -2.85
CA ALA A 444 4.06 1.41 -4.09
C ALA A 444 4.06 0.17 -4.98
N ILE A 445 3.69 0.36 -6.25
CA ILE A 445 3.77 -0.65 -7.30
C ILE A 445 4.79 -0.15 -8.31
N ASP A 446 5.89 -0.90 -8.47
CA ASP A 446 6.99 -0.51 -9.34
C ASP A 446 7.26 -1.56 -10.41
N TYR A 447 7.36 -1.10 -11.64
CA TYR A 447 7.54 -1.90 -12.83
C TYR A 447 8.93 -1.69 -13.41
N GLU A 448 9.67 -2.76 -13.69
CA GLU A 448 10.88 -2.64 -14.50
C GLU A 448 10.55 -2.20 -15.93
N ARG A 449 9.38 -2.59 -16.42
CA ARG A 449 8.86 -2.20 -17.72
C ARG A 449 7.36 -2.06 -17.69
N LEU A 450 6.84 -0.95 -18.24
CA LEU A 450 5.41 -0.73 -18.40
C LEU A 450 4.90 -1.25 -19.76
N MET A 451 3.76 -1.92 -19.72
CA MET A 451 3.07 -2.34 -20.94
C MET A 451 2.61 -1.15 -21.79
N GLU A 452 2.23 -0.07 -21.13
CA GLU A 452 1.69 1.16 -21.72
C GLU A 452 2.77 2.19 -22.14
N GLY A 453 4.06 1.92 -21.91
CA GLY A 453 5.14 2.91 -22.06
C GLY A 453 5.16 3.67 -23.39
N ARG A 454 4.90 2.98 -24.51
CA ARG A 454 4.83 3.64 -25.84
C ARG A 454 3.60 4.55 -25.99
N SER A 455 2.46 4.19 -25.39
CA SER A 455 1.25 5.00 -25.42
C SER A 455 1.43 6.26 -24.55
N TYR A 456 2.02 6.10 -23.38
CA TYR A 456 2.29 7.22 -22.47
C TYR A 456 3.25 8.24 -23.09
N ALA A 457 4.33 7.79 -23.72
CA ALA A 457 5.26 8.69 -24.41
C ALA A 457 4.59 9.52 -25.50
N ARG A 458 3.66 8.95 -26.27
CA ARG A 458 2.89 9.68 -27.29
C ARG A 458 1.95 10.71 -26.66
N GLU A 459 1.25 10.35 -25.59
CA GLU A 459 0.35 11.25 -24.87
C GLU A 459 1.13 12.43 -24.23
N LEU A 460 2.32 12.15 -23.64
CA LEU A 460 3.20 13.18 -23.07
C LEU A 460 3.72 14.16 -24.13
N ALA A 461 4.02 13.69 -25.33
CA ALA A 461 4.42 14.52 -26.46
C ALA A 461 3.26 15.35 -27.03
N GLY A 462 2.07 15.33 -26.42
CA GLY A 462 0.90 16.11 -26.87
C GLY A 462 0.02 15.38 -27.89
N GLY A 463 0.22 14.07 -28.11
CA GLY A 463 -0.67 13.26 -28.94
C GLY A 463 -2.05 13.09 -28.29
N GLU A 464 -3.07 12.77 -29.11
CA GLU A 464 -4.42 12.50 -28.61
C GLU A 464 -4.41 11.33 -27.60
N LYS A 465 -5.21 11.48 -26.54
CA LYS A 465 -5.46 10.39 -25.60
C LYS A 465 -6.10 9.24 -26.37
N THR A 466 -5.37 8.13 -26.51
CA THR A 466 -5.99 6.87 -26.96
C THR A 466 -7.13 6.58 -25.98
N LYS A 467 -8.36 6.39 -26.50
CA LYS A 467 -9.50 5.96 -25.66
C LYS A 467 -9.04 4.76 -24.84
N GLU A 468 -9.22 4.84 -23.52
CA GLU A 468 -8.84 3.79 -22.58
C GLU A 468 -9.56 2.50 -22.95
N ASP A 469 -8.94 1.70 -23.84
CA ASP A 469 -9.52 0.44 -24.30
C ASP A 469 -8.78 -0.74 -23.65
N PHE A 470 -9.22 -1.10 -22.43
CA PHE A 470 -8.81 -2.33 -21.77
C PHE A 470 -9.07 -3.57 -22.66
N ARG A 471 -10.05 -3.50 -23.58
CA ARG A 471 -10.31 -4.56 -24.59
C ARG A 471 -9.16 -4.67 -25.57
N GLY A 472 -8.55 -3.55 -25.98
CA GLY A 472 -7.37 -3.53 -26.85
C GLY A 472 -6.16 -4.21 -26.17
N LEU A 473 -5.97 -3.99 -24.89
CA LEU A 473 -4.90 -4.62 -24.12
C LEU A 473 -5.09 -6.15 -24.00
N LEU A 474 -6.32 -6.61 -23.74
CA LEU A 474 -6.63 -8.05 -23.65
C LEU A 474 -6.58 -8.77 -25.02
N ARG A 475 -6.89 -8.08 -26.12
CA ARG A 475 -6.82 -8.62 -27.49
C ARG A 475 -5.41 -8.68 -28.06
N ALA A 476 -4.47 -7.94 -27.46
CA ALA A 476 -3.11 -7.88 -27.98
C ALA A 476 -2.33 -9.16 -27.62
N ARG A 477 -2.45 -10.20 -28.49
CA ARG A 477 -1.60 -11.41 -28.46
C ARG A 477 -0.12 -11.08 -28.34
N LYS A 478 0.30 -9.89 -28.82
CA LYS A 478 1.64 -9.33 -28.67
C LYS A 478 2.02 -8.98 -27.22
N VAL A 479 1.05 -8.62 -26.36
CA VAL A 479 1.31 -8.34 -24.95
C VAL A 479 1.66 -9.62 -24.19
N LEU A 480 0.89 -10.67 -24.41
CA LEU A 480 1.15 -11.99 -23.79
C LEU A 480 2.41 -12.68 -24.34
N GLY A 481 2.90 -12.26 -25.50
CA GLY A 481 4.15 -12.76 -26.10
C GLY A 481 5.43 -12.17 -25.53
N ARG A 482 5.34 -11.14 -24.65
CA ARG A 482 6.51 -10.44 -24.11
C ARG A 482 6.58 -10.57 -22.60
N ARG A 483 7.79 -10.51 -22.05
CA ARG A 483 8.03 -10.37 -20.62
C ARG A 483 8.34 -8.92 -20.28
N TYR A 484 7.90 -8.50 -19.08
CA TYR A 484 7.98 -7.10 -18.63
C TYR A 484 8.91 -6.93 -17.42
N GLY A 485 9.86 -7.86 -17.25
CA GLY A 485 10.81 -7.85 -16.15
C GLY A 485 10.14 -8.14 -14.81
N ARG A 486 10.63 -7.53 -13.74
CA ARG A 486 10.13 -7.73 -12.38
C ARG A 486 9.06 -6.68 -12.03
N LEU A 487 8.11 -7.09 -11.22
CA LEU A 487 7.10 -6.25 -10.61
C LEU A 487 7.33 -6.26 -9.10
N THR A 488 7.43 -5.09 -8.49
CA THR A 488 7.65 -4.96 -7.03
C THR A 488 6.44 -4.31 -6.38
N VAL A 489 5.99 -4.87 -5.25
CA VAL A 489 4.90 -4.32 -4.43
C VAL A 489 5.42 -4.09 -3.02
N GLN A 490 5.42 -2.83 -2.59
CA GLN A 490 5.90 -2.38 -1.28
C GLN A 490 4.77 -1.80 -0.46
N PHE A 491 4.76 -2.11 0.84
CA PHE A 491 3.79 -1.60 1.79
C PHE A 491 4.50 -0.70 2.79
N GLU A 492 4.02 0.53 2.93
CA GLU A 492 4.50 1.48 3.94
C GLU A 492 3.80 1.22 5.27
N GLU A 493 4.27 1.88 6.33
CA GLU A 493 3.66 1.85 7.65
C GLU A 493 2.20 2.32 7.59
N PRO A 494 1.24 1.56 8.12
CA PRO A 494 -0.14 1.98 8.21
C PRO A 494 -0.30 3.28 9.01
N ILE A 495 -1.03 4.24 8.47
CA ILE A 495 -1.30 5.52 9.10
C ILE A 495 -2.66 5.42 9.83
N SER A 496 -2.64 5.47 11.15
CA SER A 496 -3.86 5.55 11.96
C SER A 496 -4.48 6.94 11.84
N LEU A 497 -5.73 7.01 11.39
CA LEU A 497 -6.47 8.27 11.30
C LEU A 497 -6.64 8.91 12.68
N ARG A 498 -6.95 8.11 13.67
CA ARG A 498 -7.11 8.56 15.07
C ARG A 498 -5.83 9.20 15.61
N THR A 499 -4.70 8.50 15.49
CA THR A 499 -3.40 9.01 15.95
C THR A 499 -3.00 10.26 15.17
N PHE A 500 -3.15 10.25 13.85
CA PHE A 500 -2.81 11.39 12.99
C PHE A 500 -3.65 12.64 13.32
N ALA A 501 -4.96 12.46 13.61
CA ALA A 501 -5.82 13.55 14.00
C ALA A 501 -5.42 14.12 15.36
N ALA A 502 -5.11 13.27 16.36
CA ALA A 502 -4.68 13.69 17.69
C ALA A 502 -3.36 14.48 17.65
N GLU A 503 -2.35 13.98 16.91
CA GLU A 503 -1.06 14.66 16.69
C GLU A 503 -1.27 16.05 16.08
N ARG A 504 -2.18 16.17 15.11
CA ARG A 504 -2.44 17.43 14.41
C ARG A 504 -3.14 18.48 15.28
N LEU A 505 -3.89 18.03 16.27
CA LEU A 505 -4.59 18.90 17.24
C LEU A 505 -3.72 19.24 18.46
N GLY A 506 -2.48 18.76 18.52
CA GLY A 506 -1.57 18.94 19.65
C GLY A 506 -1.95 18.11 20.89
N GLU A 507 -2.81 17.11 20.73
CA GLU A 507 -3.18 16.17 21.79
C GLU A 507 -2.10 15.08 21.87
N GLN A 508 -1.54 14.83 23.06
CA GLN A 508 -0.64 13.69 23.25
C GLN A 508 -1.41 12.39 23.00
N PRO A 509 -0.92 11.49 22.12
CA PRO A 509 -1.54 10.19 21.91
C PRO A 509 -1.48 9.42 23.25
N ARG A 510 -2.62 9.32 23.92
CA ARG A 510 -2.72 8.48 25.12
C ARG A 510 -2.53 7.04 24.68
N THR A 511 -1.47 6.41 25.14
CA THR A 511 -1.33 4.95 25.13
C THR A 511 -2.60 4.36 25.71
N PRO A 512 -3.22 3.32 25.13
CA PRO A 512 -4.42 2.74 25.68
C PRO A 512 -4.09 2.09 27.03
N ALA A 513 -4.24 2.86 28.09
CA ALA A 513 -4.31 2.38 29.44
C ALA A 513 -5.77 2.01 29.68
N VAL A 514 -6.01 0.73 29.91
CA VAL A 514 -7.30 0.11 30.28
C VAL A 514 -8.21 -0.24 29.10
N GLU A 515 -8.38 -1.53 28.85
CA GLU A 515 -9.45 -2.11 28.03
C GLU A 515 -10.81 -1.65 28.58
N GLY A 516 -11.54 -0.85 27.79
CA GLY A 516 -12.93 -0.53 28.05
C GLY A 516 -13.37 0.94 27.86
N ALA A 517 -12.48 1.91 27.70
CA ALA A 517 -12.87 3.28 27.42
C ALA A 517 -12.78 3.58 25.92
N PRO A 518 -13.79 4.24 25.29
CA PRO A 518 -13.73 4.65 23.89
C PRO A 518 -12.69 5.76 23.70
N ALA A 519 -11.48 5.39 23.32
CA ALA A 519 -10.33 6.29 23.20
C ALA A 519 -10.39 7.23 21.98
N ALA A 520 -11.46 7.22 21.21
CA ALA A 520 -11.63 8.05 20.00
C ALA A 520 -12.41 9.37 20.24
N GLU A 521 -13.06 9.51 21.37
CA GLU A 521 -13.92 10.67 21.66
C GLU A 521 -13.18 12.03 21.71
N PRO A 522 -11.98 12.18 22.30
CA PRO A 522 -11.34 13.49 22.40
C PRO A 522 -11.02 14.13 21.04
N ALA A 523 -10.34 13.40 20.15
CA ALA A 523 -9.96 13.93 18.83
C ALA A 523 -11.16 14.25 17.93
N ARG A 524 -12.23 13.45 18.01
CA ARG A 524 -13.49 13.72 17.29
C ARG A 524 -14.22 14.94 17.87
N ALA A 525 -14.29 15.06 19.19
CA ALA A 525 -14.88 16.19 19.87
C ALA A 525 -14.14 17.50 19.58
N SER A 526 -12.79 17.46 19.58
CA SER A 526 -11.96 18.60 19.24
C SER A 526 -12.14 19.04 17.78
N LEU A 527 -12.26 18.12 16.84
CA LEU A 527 -12.55 18.44 15.42
C LEU A 527 -13.98 19.01 15.24
N ALA A 528 -14.93 18.55 16.03
CA ALA A 528 -16.28 19.11 16.04
C ALA A 528 -16.31 20.52 16.67
N ALA A 529 -15.50 20.78 17.70
CA ALA A 529 -15.42 22.05 18.41
C ALA A 529 -14.57 23.13 17.72
N ALA A 530 -13.54 22.75 16.96
CA ALA A 530 -12.54 23.68 16.38
C ALA A 530 -12.97 24.30 15.04
N GLY A 531 -14.17 24.87 14.93
CA GLY A 531 -14.60 25.60 13.74
C GLY A 531 -14.88 24.71 12.51
N GLY A 532 -15.12 23.44 12.72
CA GLY A 532 -15.76 22.45 11.84
C GLY A 532 -15.10 22.25 10.45
N ALA A 533 -15.49 23.06 9.48
CA ALA A 533 -15.18 22.79 8.07
C ALA A 533 -13.72 23.03 7.69
N ASP A 534 -13.05 24.03 8.24
CA ASP A 534 -11.66 24.38 7.89
C ASP A 534 -10.65 23.44 8.52
N ALA A 535 -10.83 23.11 9.81
CA ALA A 535 -10.00 22.12 10.50
C ALA A 535 -10.11 20.75 9.83
N ARG A 536 -11.31 20.35 9.43
CA ARG A 536 -11.55 19.11 8.68
C ARG A 536 -10.88 19.14 7.30
N ARG A 537 -10.98 20.24 6.53
CA ARG A 537 -10.29 20.39 5.23
C ARG A 537 -8.77 20.29 5.39
N SER A 538 -8.23 20.97 6.40
CA SER A 538 -6.81 20.93 6.74
C SER A 538 -6.35 19.52 7.10
N LEU A 539 -7.12 18.78 7.93
CA LEU A 539 -6.82 17.39 8.29
C LEU A 539 -6.82 16.48 7.06
N VAL A 540 -7.86 16.57 6.22
CA VAL A 540 -7.98 15.76 4.99
C VAL A 540 -6.83 16.02 4.03
N GLN A 541 -6.46 17.27 3.82
CA GLN A 541 -5.33 17.63 2.94
C GLN A 541 -4.00 17.13 3.50
N ALA A 542 -3.76 17.31 4.80
CA ALA A 542 -2.55 16.87 5.45
C ALA A 542 -2.42 15.33 5.43
N LEU A 543 -3.53 14.62 5.68
CA LEU A 543 -3.59 13.15 5.59
C LEU A 543 -3.30 12.66 4.16
N ALA A 544 -3.93 13.27 3.15
CA ALA A 544 -3.69 12.94 1.75
C ALA A 544 -2.22 13.14 1.36
N ASN A 545 -1.60 14.24 1.79
CA ASN A 545 -0.17 14.50 1.57
C ASN A 545 0.72 13.48 2.32
N ARG A 546 0.35 13.09 3.53
CA ARG A 546 1.08 12.07 4.32
C ARG A 546 1.02 10.71 3.65
N ILE A 547 -0.16 10.32 3.11
CA ILE A 547 -0.33 9.08 2.35
C ILE A 547 0.54 9.12 1.07
N ALA A 548 0.45 10.21 0.29
CA ALA A 548 1.21 10.37 -0.95
C ALA A 548 2.73 10.35 -0.70
N TYR A 549 3.21 11.01 0.36
CA TYR A 549 4.60 10.91 0.79
C TYR A 549 4.98 9.48 1.17
N GLY A 550 4.09 8.75 1.84
CA GLY A 550 4.28 7.33 2.15
C GLY A 550 4.43 6.45 0.90
N ILE A 551 3.65 6.72 -0.15
CA ILE A 551 3.78 6.02 -1.45
C ILE A 551 5.17 6.27 -2.05
N ASN A 552 5.64 7.53 -2.09
CA ASN A 552 6.97 7.88 -2.59
C ASN A 552 8.07 7.22 -1.75
N ARG A 553 7.92 7.17 -0.42
CA ARG A 553 8.88 6.51 0.48
C ARG A 553 8.94 5.01 0.26
N ALA A 554 7.82 4.38 -0.05
CA ALA A 554 7.74 2.96 -0.36
C ALA A 554 8.27 2.61 -1.76
N THR A 555 8.41 3.58 -2.68
CA THR A 555 8.87 3.33 -4.06
C THR A 555 10.22 2.64 -4.09
N THR A 556 10.32 1.57 -4.89
CA THR A 556 11.52 0.78 -5.09
C THR A 556 12.44 1.43 -6.11
N VAL A 557 13.72 1.59 -5.76
CA VAL A 557 14.77 1.98 -6.71
C VAL A 557 15.08 0.78 -7.59
N THR A 558 14.75 0.89 -8.88
CA THR A 558 14.94 -0.18 -9.87
C THR A 558 16.22 0.03 -10.68
N PRO A 559 16.82 -1.02 -11.26
CA PRO A 559 17.96 -0.89 -12.18
C PRO A 559 17.65 0.06 -13.35
N ALA A 560 16.45 -0.08 -13.92
CA ALA A 560 15.98 0.78 -15.00
C ALA A 560 15.90 2.26 -14.58
N GLY A 561 15.44 2.54 -13.35
CA GLY A 561 15.37 3.90 -12.81
C GLY A 561 16.74 4.54 -12.64
N LEU A 562 17.71 3.82 -12.05
CA LEU A 562 19.08 4.30 -11.88
C LEU A 562 19.75 4.57 -13.22
N LEU A 563 19.70 3.59 -14.12
CA LEU A 563 20.34 3.69 -15.43
C LEU A 563 19.74 4.84 -16.27
N ALA A 564 18.42 4.94 -16.31
CA ALA A 564 17.74 6.04 -17.01
C ALA A 564 18.10 7.41 -16.44
N THR A 565 18.23 7.52 -15.11
CA THR A 565 18.63 8.77 -14.44
C THR A 565 20.05 9.15 -14.80
N ALA A 566 20.99 8.20 -14.78
CA ALA A 566 22.39 8.42 -15.14
C ALA A 566 22.56 8.88 -16.60
N LEU A 567 21.80 8.28 -17.53
CA LEU A 567 21.88 8.57 -18.96
C LEU A 567 21.19 9.87 -19.35
N LEU A 568 20.00 10.17 -18.77
CA LEU A 568 19.20 11.33 -19.17
C LEU A 568 19.69 12.65 -18.59
N ALA A 569 20.42 12.64 -17.48
CA ALA A 569 21.10 13.85 -16.96
C ALA A 569 22.36 14.21 -17.75
N HIS A 570 22.47 13.76 -19.00
CA HIS A 570 23.60 14.04 -19.89
C HIS A 570 23.11 14.59 -21.22
N VAL A 571 23.74 15.70 -21.62
CA VAL A 571 23.36 16.42 -22.85
C VAL A 571 24.17 15.93 -24.07
N ARG A 572 25.35 15.32 -23.83
CA ARG A 572 26.24 14.86 -24.90
C ARG A 572 25.78 13.52 -25.48
N ARG A 573 26.32 13.16 -26.63
CA ARG A 573 25.85 12.05 -27.47
C ARG A 573 25.99 10.64 -26.87
N GLY A 574 26.94 10.42 -25.95
CA GLY A 574 27.12 9.11 -25.32
C GLY A 574 27.97 9.19 -24.06
N LEU A 575 27.83 8.19 -23.18
CA LEU A 575 28.59 8.03 -21.95
C LEU A 575 29.34 6.70 -21.97
N GLY A 576 30.61 6.71 -21.62
CA GLY A 576 31.39 5.50 -21.39
C GLY A 576 30.83 4.66 -20.22
N ALA A 577 31.08 3.37 -20.25
CA ALA A 577 30.60 2.43 -19.23
C ALA A 577 31.03 2.81 -17.81
N GLU A 578 32.28 3.26 -17.65
CA GLU A 578 32.85 3.69 -16.37
C GLU A 578 32.10 4.90 -15.79
N GLU A 579 31.83 5.90 -16.64
CA GLU A 579 31.05 7.08 -16.21
C GLU A 579 29.60 6.74 -15.88
N VAL A 580 28.98 5.83 -16.62
CA VAL A 580 27.63 5.34 -16.28
C VAL A 580 27.66 4.64 -14.93
N ALA A 581 28.65 3.77 -14.68
CA ALA A 581 28.81 3.06 -13.42
C ALA A 581 29.02 4.02 -12.26
N ARG A 582 29.91 5.04 -12.42
CA ARG A 582 30.16 6.09 -11.42
C ARG A 582 28.86 6.86 -11.05
N ARG A 583 28.09 7.29 -12.04
CA ARG A 583 26.82 8.00 -11.82
C ARG A 583 25.76 7.13 -11.15
N VAL A 584 25.65 5.89 -11.57
CA VAL A 584 24.72 4.91 -10.96
C VAL A 584 25.10 4.67 -9.50
N GLU A 585 26.40 4.51 -9.19
CA GLU A 585 26.84 4.30 -7.81
C GLU A 585 26.59 5.54 -6.93
N LEU A 586 26.82 6.74 -7.44
CA LEU A 586 26.44 7.99 -6.76
C LEU A 586 24.93 8.01 -6.46
N LEU A 587 24.09 7.74 -7.45
CA LEU A 587 22.63 7.71 -7.27
C LEU A 587 22.20 6.64 -6.26
N ARG A 588 22.84 5.46 -6.31
CA ARG A 588 22.60 4.38 -5.37
C ARG A 588 22.97 4.80 -3.94
N TYR A 589 24.15 5.41 -3.77
CA TYR A 589 24.62 5.90 -2.48
C TYR A 589 23.67 6.95 -1.89
N VAL A 590 23.28 7.95 -2.67
CA VAL A 590 22.31 8.99 -2.28
C VAL A 590 20.97 8.37 -1.88
N ALA A 591 20.47 7.41 -2.66
CA ALA A 591 19.21 6.74 -2.37
C ALA A 591 19.28 5.90 -1.08
N ALA A 592 20.43 5.21 -0.86
CA ALA A 592 20.64 4.39 0.35
C ALA A 592 20.69 5.24 1.63
N ASP A 593 21.43 6.34 1.62
CA ASP A 593 21.49 7.30 2.76
C ASP A 593 20.09 7.83 3.13
N ARG A 594 19.21 7.96 2.15
CA ARG A 594 17.82 8.40 2.33
C ARG A 594 16.83 7.27 2.58
N GLY A 595 17.31 6.09 2.97
CA GLY A 595 16.49 4.94 3.34
C GLY A 595 15.66 4.37 2.19
N ALA A 596 16.17 4.42 0.96
CA ALA A 596 15.46 3.85 -0.19
C ALA A 596 15.39 2.33 -0.12
N ARG A 597 14.31 1.79 -0.63
CA ARG A 597 14.15 0.36 -0.90
C ARG A 597 14.69 0.04 -2.29
N PHE A 598 15.49 -1.01 -2.41
CA PHE A 598 16.12 -1.39 -3.67
C PHE A 598 15.48 -2.66 -4.25
N ALA A 599 15.44 -2.74 -5.56
CA ALA A 599 15.13 -3.99 -6.24
C ALA A 599 16.19 -5.05 -5.90
N ARG A 600 15.76 -6.32 -5.95
CA ARG A 600 16.61 -7.46 -5.58
C ARG A 600 17.90 -7.46 -6.39
N GLY A 601 19.04 -7.59 -5.69
CA GLY A 601 20.37 -7.59 -6.30
C GLY A 601 21.04 -6.23 -6.44
N LEU A 602 20.34 -5.12 -6.09
CA LEU A 602 20.93 -3.75 -6.10
C LEU A 602 21.40 -3.27 -4.72
N ALA A 603 21.11 -3.97 -3.64
CA ALA A 603 21.35 -3.50 -2.27
C ALA A 603 22.83 -3.44 -1.87
N GLY A 604 23.73 -4.15 -2.55
CA GLY A 604 25.18 -4.16 -2.29
C GLY A 604 25.96 -3.10 -3.09
N ALA A 605 27.02 -2.56 -2.51
CA ALA A 605 28.00 -1.78 -3.28
C ALA A 605 28.70 -2.67 -4.31
N SER A 606 28.88 -2.18 -5.54
CA SER A 606 29.66 -2.86 -6.56
C SER A 606 31.02 -2.19 -6.67
N SER A 607 32.08 -2.95 -6.45
CA SER A 607 33.46 -2.53 -6.75
C SER A 607 33.85 -2.85 -8.20
N ASP A 608 32.94 -3.45 -8.99
CA ASP A 608 33.19 -3.79 -10.38
C ASP A 608 33.04 -2.53 -11.25
N PRO A 609 34.08 -2.11 -12.00
CA PRO A 609 33.99 -0.99 -12.95
C PRO A 609 33.02 -1.26 -14.11
N ARG A 610 32.59 -2.52 -14.28
CA ARG A 610 31.53 -2.90 -15.20
C ARG A 610 30.16 -2.76 -14.48
N LEU A 611 29.12 -2.53 -15.27
CA LEU A 611 27.76 -2.53 -14.72
C LEU A 611 27.44 -3.88 -14.05
N PRO A 612 27.04 -3.91 -12.75
CA PRO A 612 26.69 -5.16 -12.10
C PRO A 612 25.46 -5.80 -12.77
N GLY A 613 25.31 -7.12 -12.64
CA GLY A 613 24.35 -7.95 -13.37
C GLY A 613 22.95 -7.34 -13.59
N PRO A 614 22.23 -6.87 -12.55
CA PRO A 614 20.91 -6.26 -12.74
C PRO A 614 20.90 -4.98 -13.60
N LEU A 615 21.99 -4.21 -13.57
CA LEU A 615 22.15 -2.99 -14.40
C LEU A 615 22.52 -3.36 -15.84
N ALA A 616 23.36 -4.36 -16.04
CA ALA A 616 23.67 -4.90 -17.36
C ALA A 616 22.42 -5.48 -18.02
N ASP A 617 21.58 -6.19 -17.28
CA ASP A 617 20.29 -6.69 -17.75
C ASP A 617 19.34 -5.56 -18.14
N ALA A 618 19.30 -4.46 -17.36
CA ALA A 618 18.50 -3.30 -17.69
C ALA A 618 19.03 -2.59 -18.94
N ALA A 619 20.35 -2.45 -19.10
CA ALA A 619 20.98 -1.88 -20.30
C ALA A 619 20.67 -2.72 -21.54
N ALA A 620 20.81 -4.04 -21.46
CA ALA A 620 20.48 -4.96 -22.56
C ALA A 620 18.99 -4.86 -22.95
N ARG A 621 18.08 -4.75 -21.97
CA ARG A 621 16.67 -4.52 -22.26
C ARG A 621 16.41 -3.18 -22.95
N PHE A 622 17.05 -2.10 -22.51
CA PHE A 622 16.93 -0.79 -23.16
C PHE A 622 17.47 -0.83 -24.59
N GLU A 623 18.55 -1.55 -24.84
CA GLU A 623 19.10 -1.76 -26.20
C GLU A 623 18.12 -2.54 -27.08
N GLN A 624 17.57 -3.67 -26.59
CA GLN A 624 16.56 -4.48 -27.30
C GLN A 624 15.27 -3.71 -27.62
N GLU A 625 14.90 -2.75 -26.78
CA GLU A 625 13.73 -1.88 -26.99
C GLU A 625 14.01 -0.69 -27.92
N GLY A 626 15.27 -0.48 -28.27
CA GLY A 626 15.73 0.68 -29.00
C GLY A 626 15.62 1.98 -28.24
N LEU A 627 15.69 1.93 -26.90
CA LEU A 627 15.72 3.10 -26.02
C LEU A 627 17.12 3.65 -25.85
N VAL A 628 18.10 2.77 -25.87
CA VAL A 628 19.52 3.06 -25.77
C VAL A 628 20.24 2.34 -26.91
N ARG A 629 21.20 3.01 -27.54
CA ARG A 629 22.18 2.43 -28.46
C ARG A 629 23.44 2.15 -27.66
N VAL A 630 24.03 0.97 -27.81
CA VAL A 630 25.30 0.60 -27.20
C VAL A 630 26.32 0.37 -28.30
N GLU A 631 27.31 1.25 -28.41
CA GLU A 631 28.44 1.10 -29.31
C GLU A 631 29.58 0.41 -28.55
N ARG A 632 30.11 -0.65 -29.11
CA ARG A 632 31.19 -1.44 -28.52
C ARG A 632 32.42 -1.34 -29.43
N ALA A 633 33.46 -0.67 -28.97
CA ALA A 633 34.71 -0.47 -29.71
C ALA A 633 35.92 -0.54 -28.76
N ALA A 634 36.98 -1.20 -29.18
CA ALA A 634 38.25 -1.33 -28.44
C ALA A 634 38.12 -1.81 -26.98
N GLY A 635 37.13 -2.66 -26.69
CA GLY A 635 36.90 -3.17 -25.33
C GLY A 635 36.06 -2.25 -24.45
N GLU A 636 35.71 -1.07 -24.92
CA GLU A 636 34.82 -0.13 -24.22
C GLU A 636 33.38 -0.16 -24.75
N SER A 637 32.43 0.21 -23.89
CA SER A 637 31.02 0.33 -24.26
C SER A 637 30.59 1.80 -24.03
N ILE A 638 29.98 2.39 -25.07
CA ILE A 638 29.41 3.74 -25.01
C ILE A 638 27.88 3.61 -25.07
N TYR A 639 27.21 4.12 -24.07
CA TYR A 639 25.74 4.10 -23.95
C TYR A 639 25.18 5.46 -24.41
N GLN A 640 24.26 5.42 -25.37
CA GLN A 640 23.61 6.60 -25.91
C GLN A 640 22.10 6.44 -25.82
N ALA A 641 21.40 7.36 -25.13
CA ALA A 641 19.95 7.44 -25.16
C ALA A 641 19.50 7.83 -26.57
N VAL A 642 18.57 7.04 -27.15
CA VAL A 642 17.99 7.32 -28.46
C VAL A 642 17.07 8.52 -28.35
N GLU A 643 17.38 9.58 -29.09
CA GLU A 643 16.76 10.90 -28.94
C GLU A 643 15.24 10.87 -29.05
N GLU A 644 14.69 10.11 -30.02
CA GLU A 644 13.25 9.94 -30.24
C GLU A 644 12.56 9.16 -29.12
N ARG A 645 13.34 8.49 -28.27
CA ARG A 645 12.87 7.61 -27.20
C ARG A 645 13.14 8.16 -25.80
N ARG A 646 13.80 9.32 -25.65
CA ARG A 646 14.13 9.91 -24.36
C ARG A 646 12.92 10.02 -23.43
N THR A 647 11.76 10.41 -23.94
CA THR A 647 10.50 10.46 -23.16
C THR A 647 10.07 9.09 -22.56
N GLN A 648 10.46 7.97 -23.19
CA GLN A 648 10.17 6.63 -22.61
C GLN A 648 11.15 6.29 -21.49
N LEU A 649 12.42 6.69 -21.62
CA LEU A 649 13.41 6.56 -20.54
C LEU A 649 13.08 7.49 -19.38
N ASP A 650 12.57 8.70 -19.67
CA ASP A 650 12.15 9.69 -18.66
C ASP A 650 11.13 9.14 -17.67
N TYR A 651 10.26 8.23 -18.10
CA TYR A 651 9.36 7.52 -17.20
C TYR A 651 10.11 6.79 -16.06
N HIS A 652 11.19 6.07 -16.39
CA HIS A 652 11.98 5.32 -15.41
C HIS A 652 12.76 6.25 -14.48
N LYS A 653 13.34 7.35 -15.01
CA LYS A 653 14.00 8.40 -14.23
C LYS A 653 13.01 9.01 -13.24
N ASN A 654 11.86 9.42 -13.72
CA ASN A 654 10.85 10.11 -12.91
C ASN A 654 10.26 9.25 -11.79
N ALA A 655 10.24 7.92 -11.95
CA ALA A 655 9.81 7.00 -10.92
C ALA A 655 10.66 7.08 -9.65
N VAL A 656 11.95 7.44 -9.77
CA VAL A 656 12.91 7.52 -8.64
C VAL A 656 13.41 8.93 -8.36
N LEU A 657 13.12 9.90 -9.23
CA LEU A 657 13.67 11.27 -9.20
C LEU A 657 13.37 11.99 -7.89
N HIS A 658 12.20 11.76 -7.28
CA HIS A 658 11.78 12.38 -6.01
C HIS A 658 12.81 12.21 -4.88
N ARG A 659 13.68 11.20 -4.95
CA ARG A 659 14.75 10.96 -3.96
C ARG A 659 15.94 11.91 -4.12
N TYR A 660 16.16 12.44 -5.32
CA TYR A 660 17.29 13.28 -5.68
C TYR A 660 16.93 14.77 -5.74
N VAL A 661 15.63 15.09 -5.84
CA VAL A 661 15.14 16.47 -5.99
C VAL A 661 15.71 17.44 -4.95
N PRO A 662 15.75 17.15 -3.64
CA PRO A 662 16.32 18.11 -2.68
C PRO A 662 17.77 18.47 -2.99
N LEU A 663 18.61 17.47 -3.38
CA LEU A 663 20.00 17.73 -3.78
C LEU A 663 20.07 18.53 -5.08
N ALA A 664 19.25 18.17 -6.05
CA ALA A 664 19.19 18.83 -7.35
C ALA A 664 18.80 20.31 -7.23
N LEU A 665 17.87 20.65 -6.30
CA LEU A 665 17.48 22.04 -6.03
C LEU A 665 18.64 22.85 -5.47
N VAL A 666 19.34 22.34 -4.44
CA VAL A 666 20.50 23.03 -3.84
C VAL A 666 21.65 23.13 -4.84
N ALA A 667 21.96 22.03 -5.55
CA ALA A 667 23.01 22.01 -6.57
C ALA A 667 22.74 23.02 -7.70
N SER A 668 21.50 23.08 -8.20
CA SER A 668 21.10 24.06 -9.22
C SER A 668 21.17 25.50 -8.72
N ALA A 669 20.81 25.76 -7.46
CA ALA A 669 20.90 27.07 -6.85
C ALA A 669 22.36 27.52 -6.69
N ILE A 670 23.27 26.65 -6.23
CA ILE A 670 24.71 26.93 -6.09
C ILE A 670 25.30 27.24 -7.46
N ARG A 671 25.04 26.41 -8.47
CA ARG A 671 25.55 26.61 -9.83
C ARG A 671 25.11 27.97 -10.42
N ALA A 672 23.82 28.29 -10.27
CA ALA A 672 23.24 29.53 -10.77
C ALA A 672 23.70 30.80 -9.99
N SER A 673 24.19 30.63 -8.77
CA SER A 673 24.66 31.73 -7.93
C SER A 673 26.11 32.14 -8.21
N GLY A 674 26.94 31.23 -8.77
CA GLY A 674 28.36 31.48 -9.03
C GLY A 674 29.22 31.52 -7.76
N SER A 675 30.53 31.79 -7.94
CA SER A 675 31.51 31.67 -6.86
C SER A 675 31.46 32.80 -5.81
N GLY A 676 30.80 33.92 -6.12
CA GLY A 676 30.74 35.10 -5.24
C GLY A 676 29.50 35.21 -4.38
N ALA A 677 28.55 34.28 -4.50
CA ALA A 677 27.27 34.40 -3.81
C ALA A 677 27.35 34.08 -2.31
N SER A 678 26.53 34.76 -1.53
CA SER A 678 26.36 34.51 -0.10
C SER A 678 25.53 33.27 0.16
N ALA A 679 25.69 32.66 1.33
CA ALA A 679 24.87 31.54 1.78
C ALA A 679 23.34 31.86 1.79
N SER A 680 22.99 33.10 2.09
CA SER A 680 21.63 33.61 2.07
C SER A 680 21.04 33.61 0.67
N GLU A 681 21.79 34.04 -0.35
CA GLU A 681 21.35 34.04 -1.74
C GLU A 681 21.13 32.64 -2.28
N VAL A 682 22.03 31.71 -1.99
CA VAL A 682 21.85 30.29 -2.36
C VAL A 682 20.58 29.70 -1.71
N LYS A 683 20.36 29.99 -0.43
CA LYS A 683 19.18 29.55 0.32
C LYS A 683 17.87 30.09 -0.28
N GLU A 684 17.83 31.39 -0.60
CA GLU A 684 16.66 32.02 -1.21
C GLU A 684 16.40 31.50 -2.62
N ARG A 685 17.41 31.26 -3.45
CA ARG A 685 17.24 30.60 -4.74
C ARG A 685 16.73 29.17 -4.63
N THR A 686 17.26 28.42 -3.67
CA THR A 686 16.74 27.07 -3.40
C THR A 686 15.26 27.11 -2.99
N ARG A 687 14.89 28.09 -2.14
CA ARG A 687 13.49 28.30 -1.73
C ARG A 687 12.61 28.68 -2.92
N TRP A 688 13.10 29.54 -3.81
CA TRP A 688 12.40 29.90 -5.03
C TRP A 688 12.18 28.69 -5.94
N LEU A 689 13.20 27.87 -6.20
CA LEU A 689 13.07 26.62 -6.96
C LEU A 689 12.08 25.63 -6.31
N SER A 690 12.10 25.50 -4.99
CA SER A 690 11.17 24.66 -4.25
C SER A 690 9.71 25.12 -4.43
N ARG A 691 9.46 26.43 -4.47
CA ARG A 691 8.15 27.02 -4.76
C ARG A 691 7.77 26.87 -6.23
N LEU A 692 8.70 27.04 -7.15
CA LEU A 692 8.50 26.84 -8.59
C LEU A 692 8.00 25.42 -8.88
N PHE A 693 8.63 24.42 -8.28
CA PHE A 693 8.32 23.01 -8.52
C PHE A 693 7.35 22.40 -7.51
N LYS A 694 6.58 23.24 -6.78
CA LYS A 694 5.59 22.72 -5.81
C LYS A 694 4.50 21.85 -6.45
N LEU A 695 4.24 21.98 -7.75
CA LEU A 695 3.30 21.16 -8.52
C LEU A 695 3.98 19.97 -9.23
N GLU A 696 5.31 19.85 -9.15
CA GLU A 696 6.07 18.77 -9.76
C GLU A 696 6.46 17.69 -8.75
N PHE A 697 6.79 18.07 -7.53
CA PHE A 697 7.38 17.19 -6.53
C PHE A 697 6.70 17.33 -5.17
N MET A 698 6.57 16.20 -4.48
CA MET A 698 6.11 16.16 -3.10
C MET A 698 7.30 16.15 -2.16
N TYR A 699 7.34 17.08 -1.24
CA TYR A 699 8.38 17.20 -0.22
C TYR A 699 8.02 16.44 1.04
N ARG A 700 9.01 16.22 1.94
CA ARG A 700 8.83 15.54 3.22
C ARG A 700 7.79 16.26 4.07
N VAL A 701 6.74 15.54 4.46
CA VAL A 701 5.71 16.07 5.35
C VAL A 701 6.26 16.16 6.78
N GLY A 702 5.99 17.27 7.46
CA GLY A 702 6.42 17.49 8.84
C GLY A 702 7.83 18.08 9.01
N ALA A 703 8.57 18.36 7.91
CA ALA A 703 9.84 19.07 7.95
C ALA A 703 9.70 20.47 7.38
N SER A 704 10.35 21.43 7.99
CA SER A 704 10.48 22.79 7.46
C SER A 704 11.44 22.84 6.26
N PHE A 705 11.32 23.90 5.45
CA PHE A 705 12.28 24.14 4.36
C PHE A 705 13.71 24.27 4.89
N ASP A 706 13.86 24.94 6.04
CA ASP A 706 15.17 25.23 6.61
C ASP A 706 15.88 23.97 7.11
N GLU A 707 15.15 23.04 7.71
CA GLU A 707 15.67 21.70 8.08
C GLU A 707 16.10 20.92 6.85
N LEU A 708 15.24 20.84 5.81
CA LEU A 708 15.55 20.10 4.59
C LEU A 708 16.74 20.71 3.84
N PHE A 709 16.85 22.03 3.83
CA PHE A 709 17.99 22.74 3.22
C PHE A 709 19.29 22.42 3.94
N ALA A 710 19.32 22.53 5.28
CA ALA A 710 20.49 22.25 6.09
C ALA A 710 20.96 20.79 5.96
N GLU A 711 20.04 19.82 6.10
CA GLU A 711 20.33 18.40 5.89
C GLU A 711 20.94 18.14 4.50
N THR A 712 20.38 18.80 3.47
CA THR A 712 20.81 18.60 2.08
C THR A 712 22.17 19.23 1.81
N ALA A 713 22.42 20.43 2.33
CA ALA A 713 23.71 21.10 2.22
C ALA A 713 24.83 20.28 2.87
N THR A 714 24.62 19.83 4.11
CA THR A 714 25.58 18.96 4.82
C THR A 714 25.85 17.66 4.05
N PHE A 715 24.81 17.08 3.40
CA PHE A 715 25.01 15.88 2.60
C PHE A 715 25.87 16.15 1.36
N LEU A 716 25.63 17.26 0.65
CA LEU A 716 26.43 17.66 -0.51
C LEU A 716 27.90 17.97 -0.14
N GLU A 717 28.13 18.49 1.06
CA GLU A 717 29.48 18.68 1.60
C GLU A 717 30.18 17.35 1.84
N ARG A 718 29.50 16.36 2.40
CA ARG A 718 30.03 14.98 2.54
C ARG A 718 30.39 14.33 1.21
N LEU A 719 29.66 14.64 0.14
CA LEU A 719 29.98 14.20 -1.22
C LEU A 719 31.17 14.94 -1.84
N GLY A 720 31.70 16.01 -1.21
CA GLY A 720 32.72 16.88 -1.79
C GLY A 720 32.21 17.74 -2.96
N ALA A 721 30.90 17.67 -3.25
CA ALA A 721 30.27 18.45 -4.32
C ALA A 721 30.13 19.93 -3.95
N VAL A 722 30.11 20.23 -2.66
CA VAL A 722 29.93 21.58 -2.10
C VAL A 722 30.90 21.80 -0.96
N GLU A 723 31.39 23.04 -0.83
CA GLU A 723 32.21 23.53 0.27
C GLU A 723 31.69 24.92 0.68
N GLY A 724 31.14 25.06 1.88
CA GLY A 724 30.58 26.31 2.37
C GLY A 724 29.52 26.92 1.42
N LEU A 725 28.61 26.08 0.87
CA LEU A 725 27.60 26.45 -0.13
C LEU A 725 28.16 27.05 -1.45
N ARG A 726 29.37 26.63 -1.84
CA ARG A 726 30.01 26.90 -3.13
C ARG A 726 30.36 25.60 -3.80
N ALA A 727 30.67 25.62 -5.11
CA ALA A 727 31.13 24.43 -5.80
C ALA A 727 32.39 23.87 -5.14
N GLY A 728 32.36 22.62 -4.72
CA GLY A 728 33.46 21.90 -4.10
C GLY A 728 34.38 21.22 -5.12
N ARG A 729 35.25 20.31 -4.64
CA ARG A 729 36.21 19.56 -5.46
C ARG A 729 35.53 18.67 -6.50
N GLU A 730 34.39 18.02 -6.13
CA GLU A 730 33.61 17.17 -7.01
C GLU A 730 32.57 17.98 -7.81
N ARG A 731 33.06 18.93 -8.61
CA ARG A 731 32.21 19.80 -9.42
C ARG A 731 31.33 19.04 -10.40
N GLU A 732 31.85 17.94 -10.99
CA GLU A 732 31.06 17.09 -11.89
C GLU A 732 29.86 16.47 -11.21
N THR A 733 29.95 16.11 -9.93
CA THR A 733 28.83 15.62 -9.10
C THR A 733 27.80 16.71 -8.89
N LEU A 734 28.22 17.96 -8.62
CA LEU A 734 27.33 19.12 -8.50
C LEU A 734 26.55 19.35 -9.80
N ASP A 735 27.25 19.39 -10.92
CA ASP A 735 26.67 19.65 -12.24
C ASP A 735 25.70 18.52 -12.65
N PHE A 736 26.08 17.27 -12.42
CA PHE A 736 25.22 16.12 -12.66
C PHE A 736 23.91 16.21 -11.87
N LEU A 737 23.98 16.54 -10.57
CA LEU A 737 22.79 16.67 -9.72
C LEU A 737 21.91 17.85 -10.16
N ALA A 738 22.51 18.99 -10.53
CA ALA A 738 21.79 20.16 -11.02
C ALA A 738 21.04 19.86 -12.35
N ASP A 739 21.67 19.09 -13.24
CA ASP A 739 21.11 18.75 -14.56
C ASP A 739 19.89 17.81 -14.48
N LEU A 740 19.66 17.16 -13.32
CA LEU A 740 18.41 16.41 -13.09
C LEU A 740 17.15 17.29 -13.20
N LEU A 741 17.27 18.60 -12.93
CA LEU A 741 16.15 19.54 -13.01
C LEU A 741 16.06 20.25 -14.37
N ARG A 742 17.08 20.14 -15.22
CA ARG A 742 17.11 20.85 -16.51
C ARG A 742 15.84 20.66 -17.36
N PRO A 743 15.27 19.45 -17.52
CA PRO A 743 14.04 19.28 -18.30
C PRO A 743 12.86 20.09 -17.78
N TYR A 744 12.78 20.25 -16.47
CA TYR A 744 11.72 21.04 -15.82
C TYR A 744 11.96 22.54 -15.99
N LEU A 745 13.19 23.00 -15.79
CA LEU A 745 13.58 24.40 -15.99
C LEU A 745 13.31 24.85 -17.43
N GLU A 746 13.68 24.02 -18.41
CA GLU A 746 13.41 24.30 -19.84
C GLU A 746 11.90 24.36 -20.11
N ALA A 747 11.09 23.40 -19.55
CA ALA A 747 9.65 23.37 -19.71
C ALA A 747 8.97 24.61 -19.12
N TYR A 748 9.36 25.02 -17.92
CA TYR A 748 8.83 26.22 -17.27
C TYR A 748 9.23 27.48 -18.03
N ARG A 749 10.46 27.55 -18.55
CA ARG A 749 10.94 28.68 -19.34
C ARG A 749 10.12 28.88 -20.61
N PHE A 750 10.02 27.88 -21.50
CA PHE A 750 9.28 28.08 -22.74
C PHE A 750 7.76 28.21 -22.51
N THR A 751 7.21 27.72 -21.38
CA THR A 751 5.82 27.98 -20.99
C THR A 751 5.64 29.43 -20.57
N ALA A 752 6.54 29.98 -19.77
CA ALA A 752 6.55 31.40 -19.42
C ALA A 752 6.76 32.30 -20.64
N GLU A 753 7.65 31.91 -21.58
CA GLU A 753 7.82 32.61 -22.85
C GLU A 753 6.56 32.58 -23.74
N ALA A 754 5.82 31.44 -23.73
CA ALA A 754 4.54 31.33 -24.44
C ALA A 754 3.48 32.26 -23.83
N LEU A 755 3.43 32.38 -22.52
CA LEU A 755 2.55 33.30 -21.81
C LEU A 755 2.94 34.77 -22.11
N ALA A 756 4.24 35.09 -22.12
CA ALA A 756 4.72 36.44 -22.47
C ALA A 756 4.32 36.88 -23.89
N ALA A 757 4.34 35.94 -24.84
CA ALA A 757 3.99 36.21 -26.24
C ALA A 757 2.47 36.18 -26.51
N HIS A 758 1.61 35.83 -25.56
CA HIS A 758 0.16 35.77 -25.77
C HIS A 758 -0.46 37.16 -25.74
N PRO A 759 -1.29 37.54 -26.73
CA PRO A 759 -1.78 38.93 -26.85
C PRO A 759 -2.78 39.31 -25.74
N ASP A 760 -3.56 38.34 -25.22
CA ASP A 760 -4.68 38.64 -24.34
C ASP A 760 -4.28 38.64 -22.85
N SER A 761 -4.96 39.47 -22.04
CA SER A 761 -4.79 39.55 -20.59
C SER A 761 -5.45 38.38 -19.85
N SER A 762 -6.35 37.64 -20.48
CA SER A 762 -6.94 36.40 -19.95
C SER A 762 -6.61 35.25 -20.89
N VAL A 763 -5.91 34.27 -20.43
CA VAL A 763 -5.44 33.13 -21.23
C VAL A 763 -6.17 31.87 -20.81
N ASP A 764 -6.92 31.27 -21.74
CA ASP A 764 -7.40 29.90 -21.52
C ASP A 764 -6.22 28.95 -21.35
N ARG A 765 -6.19 28.21 -20.23
CA ARG A 765 -5.12 27.24 -19.91
C ARG A 765 -4.87 26.24 -21.04
N ARG A 766 -5.91 25.82 -21.75
CA ARG A 766 -5.76 24.87 -22.87
C ARG A 766 -5.03 25.51 -24.06
N ALA A 767 -5.33 26.76 -24.35
CA ALA A 767 -4.66 27.50 -25.38
C ALA A 767 -3.18 27.75 -25.03
N LEU A 768 -2.89 28.13 -23.77
CA LEU A 768 -1.51 28.29 -23.27
C LEU A 768 -0.71 26.98 -23.36
N VAL A 769 -1.26 25.89 -22.89
CA VAL A 769 -0.59 24.57 -22.94
C VAL A 769 -0.28 24.17 -24.40
N LYS A 770 -1.21 24.39 -25.32
CA LYS A 770 -0.99 24.13 -26.75
C LYS A 770 0.13 25.00 -27.31
N ALA A 771 0.09 26.30 -27.09
CA ALA A 771 1.10 27.26 -27.54
C ALA A 771 2.50 26.94 -26.94
N ALA A 772 2.55 26.61 -25.66
CA ALA A 772 3.79 26.24 -24.99
C ALA A 772 4.40 24.95 -25.58
N LEU A 773 3.60 23.91 -25.84
CA LEU A 773 4.08 22.68 -26.49
C LEU A 773 4.60 22.93 -27.91
N GLU A 774 3.94 23.79 -28.70
CA GLU A 774 4.40 24.18 -30.04
C GLU A 774 5.73 24.93 -29.94
N ARG A 775 5.83 25.91 -29.02
CA ARG A 775 7.07 26.66 -28.76
C ARG A 775 8.19 25.75 -28.27
N GLY A 776 7.91 24.80 -27.37
CA GLY A 776 8.88 23.82 -26.90
C GLY A 776 9.46 22.98 -28.04
N ARG A 777 8.61 22.46 -28.93
CA ARG A 777 9.05 21.71 -30.14
C ARG A 777 9.92 22.58 -31.06
N ALA A 778 9.51 23.80 -31.34
CA ALA A 778 10.29 24.74 -32.15
C ALA A 778 11.63 25.10 -31.48
N SER A 779 11.65 25.28 -30.17
CA SER A 779 12.87 25.55 -29.41
C SER A 779 13.83 24.37 -29.41
N TRP A 780 13.31 23.14 -29.31
CA TRP A 780 14.15 21.93 -29.42
C TRP A 780 14.70 21.78 -30.84
N ALA A 781 13.87 21.92 -31.88
CA ALA A 781 14.32 21.87 -33.26
C ALA A 781 15.40 22.92 -33.61
N ALA A 782 15.35 24.08 -32.98
CA ALA A 782 16.31 25.17 -33.10
C ALA A 782 17.53 25.03 -32.17
N GLY A 783 17.65 23.97 -31.36
CA GLY A 783 18.75 23.78 -30.41
C GLY A 783 18.76 24.73 -29.21
N ARG A 784 17.67 25.47 -28.97
CA ARG A 784 17.56 26.40 -27.82
C ARG A 784 17.23 25.71 -26.50
N ILE A 785 16.69 24.52 -26.52
CA ILE A 785 16.58 23.61 -25.40
C ILE A 785 17.34 22.32 -25.74
N LEU A 786 17.88 21.68 -24.70
CA LEU A 786 18.82 20.57 -24.86
C LEU A 786 18.14 19.21 -24.61
N MET A 787 17.06 19.21 -23.83
CA MET A 787 16.39 17.99 -23.39
C MET A 787 15.04 17.85 -24.10
N ARG A 788 14.90 16.80 -24.93
CA ARG A 788 13.64 16.55 -25.63
C ARG A 788 12.47 16.27 -24.70
N GLU A 789 12.74 15.61 -23.58
CA GLU A 789 11.76 15.28 -22.54
C GLU A 789 11.20 16.51 -21.81
N SER A 790 11.80 17.69 -21.98
CA SER A 790 11.25 18.98 -21.53
C SER A 790 9.89 19.28 -22.18
N VAL A 791 9.69 18.82 -23.42
CA VAL A 791 8.41 18.96 -24.13
C VAL A 791 7.42 17.90 -23.66
N SER A 792 7.05 18.00 -22.39
CA SER A 792 6.13 17.09 -21.70
C SER A 792 4.84 17.82 -21.38
N LYS A 793 3.71 17.29 -21.87
CA LYS A 793 2.38 17.88 -21.64
C LYS A 793 2.07 18.06 -20.15
N VAL A 794 2.42 17.08 -19.31
CA VAL A 794 2.15 17.11 -17.87
C VAL A 794 2.95 18.23 -17.21
N THR A 795 4.26 18.35 -17.52
CA THR A 795 5.12 19.41 -16.99
C THR A 795 4.67 20.78 -17.46
N VAL A 796 4.26 20.91 -18.71
CA VAL A 796 3.72 22.18 -19.26
C VAL A 796 2.38 22.53 -18.61
N GLU A 797 1.49 21.56 -18.34
CA GLU A 797 0.23 21.78 -17.61
C GLU A 797 0.51 22.29 -16.19
N ASN A 798 1.50 21.71 -15.47
CA ASN A 798 1.90 22.15 -14.14
C ASN A 798 2.54 23.56 -14.17
N ALA A 799 3.38 23.84 -15.16
CA ALA A 799 4.00 25.16 -15.34
C ALA A 799 2.93 26.23 -15.62
N ALA A 800 1.97 25.96 -16.50
CA ALA A 800 0.87 26.86 -16.78
C ALA A 800 0.01 27.12 -15.54
N GLU A 801 -0.33 26.06 -14.79
CA GLU A 801 -1.07 26.18 -13.53
C GLU A 801 -0.31 26.99 -12.49
N TRP A 802 1.00 26.77 -12.35
CA TRP A 802 1.84 27.54 -11.43
C TRP A 802 1.87 29.03 -11.81
N LEU A 803 2.06 29.35 -13.09
CA LEU A 803 2.05 30.74 -13.60
C LEU A 803 0.72 31.43 -13.35
N GLU A 804 -0.41 30.76 -13.59
CA GLU A 804 -1.75 31.27 -13.27
C GLU A 804 -1.91 31.55 -11.78
N GLN A 805 -1.45 30.63 -10.91
CA GLN A 805 -1.50 30.86 -9.45
C GLN A 805 -0.65 32.04 -9.00
N GLN A 806 0.49 32.32 -9.63
CA GLN A 806 1.30 33.51 -9.33
C GLN A 806 0.64 34.80 -9.82
N ALA A 807 -0.05 34.72 -10.96
CA ALA A 807 -0.68 35.86 -11.57
C ALA A 807 -2.03 36.25 -10.93
N SER A 808 -2.67 35.33 -10.21
CA SER A 808 -3.96 35.53 -9.56
C SER A 808 -3.76 36.10 -8.16
N THR A 809 -4.07 37.34 -7.92
CA THR A 809 -4.18 37.90 -6.59
C THR A 809 -5.62 37.80 -6.10
N GLY A 810 -5.86 36.88 -5.14
CA GLY A 810 -7.14 36.80 -4.42
C GLY A 810 -8.14 35.81 -5.00
N ALA A 811 -8.87 35.16 -4.09
CA ALA A 811 -9.91 34.19 -4.38
C ALA A 811 -11.07 34.86 -5.19
N THR A 812 -11.16 34.56 -6.46
CA THR A 812 -12.37 34.77 -7.22
C THR A 812 -12.89 33.44 -7.76
N ASP A 813 -14.18 33.18 -7.57
CA ASP A 813 -14.92 32.02 -8.10
C ASP A 813 -15.04 32.04 -9.65
N ALA A 814 -14.29 32.88 -10.34
CA ALA A 814 -14.29 32.96 -11.78
C ALA A 814 -13.64 31.74 -12.44
N ALA A 815 -14.26 31.19 -13.46
CA ALA A 815 -13.78 30.02 -14.19
C ALA A 815 -12.39 30.21 -14.83
N VAL A 816 -11.99 31.47 -15.07
CA VAL A 816 -10.64 31.90 -15.47
C VAL A 816 -10.36 33.21 -14.74
N PRO A 817 -9.53 33.21 -13.69
CA PRO A 817 -9.18 34.45 -12.99
C PRO A 817 -8.37 35.37 -13.93
N PRO A 818 -8.68 36.69 -13.98
CA PRO A 818 -7.87 37.62 -14.73
C PRO A 818 -6.47 37.74 -14.11
N LEU A 819 -5.45 37.95 -14.94
CA LEU A 819 -4.10 38.26 -14.48
C LEU A 819 -4.12 39.60 -13.77
N SER A 820 -3.42 39.72 -12.64
CA SER A 820 -3.30 40.99 -11.93
C SER A 820 -2.69 42.06 -12.82
N PRO A 821 -3.23 43.28 -12.83
CA PRO A 821 -2.64 44.39 -13.61
C PRO A 821 -1.15 44.58 -13.24
N GLY A 822 -0.29 44.68 -14.25
CA GLY A 822 1.17 44.86 -14.07
C GLY A 822 1.98 43.58 -13.73
N TRP A 823 1.36 42.46 -13.36
CA TRP A 823 2.08 41.21 -13.08
C TRP A 823 2.93 40.73 -14.27
N ARG A 824 2.35 40.81 -15.45
CA ARG A 824 2.99 40.39 -16.70
C ARG A 824 4.21 41.23 -17.06
N GLU A 825 4.18 42.51 -16.71
CA GLU A 825 5.25 43.47 -17.02
C GLU A 825 6.35 43.44 -15.96
N GLN A 826 6.04 43.18 -14.71
CA GLN A 826 6.97 43.24 -13.60
C GLN A 826 7.53 41.87 -13.20
N GLN A 827 6.66 40.91 -12.93
CA GLN A 827 7.06 39.60 -12.35
C GLN A 827 7.45 38.55 -13.40
N LEU A 828 6.76 38.48 -14.54
CA LEU A 828 7.07 37.48 -15.58
C LEU A 828 8.50 37.64 -16.17
N PRO A 829 9.01 38.85 -16.45
CA PRO A 829 10.40 39.01 -16.85
C PRO A 829 11.42 38.61 -15.79
N GLU A 830 11.09 38.75 -14.50
CA GLU A 830 11.96 38.33 -13.42
C GLU A 830 12.01 36.80 -13.33
N ILE A 831 10.85 36.11 -13.44
CA ILE A 831 10.77 34.65 -13.54
C ILE A 831 11.61 34.14 -14.71
N LEU A 832 11.49 34.74 -15.88
CA LEU A 832 12.30 34.38 -17.07
C LEU A 832 13.77 34.57 -16.88
N ARG A 833 14.19 35.67 -16.22
CA ARG A 833 15.61 35.96 -15.90
C ARG A 833 16.17 34.92 -14.95
N GLU A 834 15.41 34.55 -13.91
CA GLU A 834 15.85 33.54 -12.92
C GLU A 834 15.94 32.15 -13.56
N LEU A 835 14.95 31.73 -14.36
CA LEU A 835 15.01 30.49 -15.14
C LEU A 835 16.19 30.46 -16.10
N ALA A 836 16.51 31.58 -16.75
CA ALA A 836 17.68 31.69 -17.65
C ALA A 836 19.02 31.52 -16.91
N ARG A 837 19.17 32.05 -15.68
CA ARG A 837 20.36 31.84 -14.85
C ARG A 837 20.60 30.37 -14.53
N HIS A 838 19.57 29.65 -14.16
CA HIS A 838 19.65 28.21 -13.86
C HIS A 838 19.97 27.34 -15.09
N LEU A 839 19.68 27.83 -16.30
CA LEU A 839 19.93 27.12 -17.56
C LEU A 839 21.28 27.52 -18.21
N ALA A 840 21.79 28.71 -17.95
CA ALA A 840 23.05 29.23 -18.51
C ALA A 840 24.31 28.66 -17.84
N SER A 841 24.15 28.10 -16.66
CA SER A 841 25.26 27.58 -15.82
C SER A 841 25.63 26.13 -16.16
#